data_a2d6cdfdd2932eb4714be5eebc9ecf3b
#
_entry.id   a2d6cdfdd2932eb4714be5eebc9ecf3b
#
_cell.length_a   1.000
_cell.length_b   1.000
_cell.length_c   1.000
_cell.angle_alpha   90.00
_cell.angle_beta   90.00
_cell.angle_gamma   90.00
#
_symmetry.space_group_name_H-M   'P 1'
#
loop_
_entity.id
_entity.type
_entity.pdbx_description
1 polymer ?
#
loop_
_entity_poly.entity_id
_entity_poly.type
_entity_poly.pdbx_seq_one_letter_code
_entity_poly.pdbx_strand_id
1 'polypeptide(L)'
;MNIEKMTTMMQQSLAQAQEIAQNRKHQEIDVSHLWKVFLTPNHFVRNLYEDVHVPISELEKFVDEKIDQLPIVEGSQVQYGQSLSQSLYQLLTKADKIRQQFQDEYLATEVIVLALMETNHPIKEFLLKHQVTKQLLQERIEKLRGGIRVTSQNQENQYEALKQYAQNLNEAVKSGKQDPVIGRDEEIRDVIRILSRKTKNNPVLIGEPGVGKTAIVEGLAQRIVRKDVPENLKDKVIYSLDMGALIAGAKFRGEFEERLKAVLSEVTKSEGQIILFIDEIHTIVGAGKTEGSMDAGNLLKPMLARGELHCIGATTLDEYRENMEKDKALERRFQKVLVHEPTVEDTISILRGLKERFEIHHSVNIHDNALVAAATLSNRYITDRYLPDKAIDLVDEACATIRVEMNSMPTQLDAVIRRLMQLEIEEQALKMEKDEASKKRLSILQEELATLREEANNLKMKWEIEKEEVNKIRDKREEIDRLKHELEEAEAEYNLEKAAELRHGRIPKLEKEIQELEAQAKLHAQEDNRLVQEAVTDEEIARVVGRLTGIPVTKLVEGEREKLLQLEDTLHERVIGQDEAVQKVADAVLRSRAGLQNPNRPIGSFLFLGPTGVSKTELAKTLAENLFDSQDHMVRIDMSEYMEKFSVSRLVGAPPGYVGYEEGGQLTEAVRRNPYTIVLLDEIEKAHPDVFNILLQVLDDGRLTDSKGRVVDFKNTVFIMTSNIGSQFLLEIEGETIDAETRQAVESVLKGTFKPEFLNRIDETIFFTPLSRTHIHGIINKMLKDLNLRLQEQEIQLEFTDELKDWISENAYNPVYGARPIARYIQREIETPLAKELIRSSILPGNTVKCDVVADHVTFHVVEELK
;
A
#
# COMPACT_ATOMS: atom_id res chain seq x y z
N MET A 1 -8.14 -56.42 -5.05
CA MET A 1 -9.05 -55.29 -4.84
C MET A 1 -8.70 -54.22 -5.86
N ASN A 2 -9.63 -53.70 -6.61
CA ASN A 2 -9.28 -52.73 -7.68
C ASN A 2 -9.24 -51.31 -7.10
N ILE A 3 -8.06 -50.72 -7.00
CA ILE A 3 -7.84 -49.37 -6.47
C ILE A 3 -8.60 -48.35 -7.32
N GLU A 4 -8.78 -48.58 -8.60
CA GLU A 4 -9.55 -47.74 -9.50
C GLU A 4 -11.05 -47.57 -9.12
N LYS A 5 -11.59 -48.47 -8.29
CA LYS A 5 -12.93 -48.42 -7.74
C LYS A 5 -13.00 -47.69 -6.38
N MET A 6 -11.97 -47.01 -5.96
CA MET A 6 -11.93 -46.16 -4.78
C MET A 6 -12.09 -44.72 -5.18
N THR A 7 -12.66 -43.90 -4.29
CA THR A 7 -12.68 -42.44 -4.46
C THR A 7 -11.25 -41.88 -4.41
N THR A 8 -11.04 -40.69 -4.98
CA THR A 8 -9.73 -40.06 -4.99
C THR A 8 -9.22 -39.81 -3.56
N MET A 9 -10.08 -39.44 -2.64
CA MET A 9 -9.76 -39.24 -1.22
C MET A 9 -9.30 -40.55 -0.57
N MET A 10 -9.99 -41.64 -0.84
CA MET A 10 -9.61 -42.94 -0.31
C MET A 10 -8.28 -43.45 -0.89
N GLN A 11 -8.02 -43.24 -2.19
CA GLN A 11 -6.75 -43.57 -2.83
C GLN A 11 -5.59 -42.79 -2.22
N GLN A 12 -5.77 -41.48 -2.02
CA GLN A 12 -4.78 -40.61 -1.39
C GLN A 12 -4.51 -41.03 0.07
N SER A 13 -5.58 -41.32 0.82
CA SER A 13 -5.46 -41.77 2.21
C SER A 13 -4.68 -43.07 2.32
N LEU A 14 -4.90 -43.99 1.38
CA LEU A 14 -4.15 -45.26 1.36
C LEU A 14 -2.68 -45.07 1.00
N ALA A 15 -2.38 -44.16 0.07
CA ALA A 15 -1.01 -43.81 -0.30
C ALA A 15 -0.25 -43.16 0.87
N GLN A 16 -0.91 -42.22 1.60
CA GLN A 16 -0.32 -41.63 2.80
C GLN A 16 -0.15 -42.63 3.94
N ALA A 17 -1.08 -43.54 4.13
CA ALA A 17 -0.95 -44.62 5.09
C ALA A 17 0.24 -45.56 4.75
N GLN A 18 0.52 -45.79 3.47
CA GLN A 18 1.69 -46.47 2.99
C GLN A 18 2.98 -45.73 3.34
N GLU A 19 3.01 -44.42 3.14
CA GLU A 19 4.16 -43.59 3.49
C GLU A 19 4.43 -43.62 5.00
N ILE A 20 3.42 -43.56 5.85
CA ILE A 20 3.55 -43.69 7.30
C ILE A 20 4.16 -45.08 7.66
N ALA A 21 3.65 -46.14 7.06
CA ALA A 21 4.19 -47.51 7.29
C ALA A 21 5.67 -47.61 6.86
N GLN A 22 6.05 -47.02 5.73
CA GLN A 22 7.43 -46.97 5.26
C GLN A 22 8.34 -46.18 6.23
N ASN A 23 7.91 -44.99 6.64
CA ASN A 23 8.67 -44.14 7.55
C ASN A 23 8.88 -44.79 8.94
N ARG A 24 7.93 -45.62 9.38
CA ARG A 24 7.96 -46.37 10.64
C ARG A 24 8.59 -47.76 10.50
N LYS A 25 9.08 -48.13 9.31
CA LYS A 25 9.69 -49.41 8.98
C LYS A 25 8.75 -50.61 9.23
N HIS A 26 7.45 -50.44 9.00
CA HIS A 26 6.48 -51.53 9.07
C HIS A 26 6.38 -52.24 7.72
N GLN A 27 6.33 -53.59 7.72
CA GLN A 27 6.26 -54.37 6.50
C GLN A 27 4.89 -54.29 5.83
N GLU A 28 3.83 -54.15 6.63
CA GLU A 28 2.44 -54.11 6.17
C GLU A 28 1.76 -52.80 6.52
N ILE A 29 0.80 -52.35 5.68
CA ILE A 29 -0.09 -51.25 5.97
C ILE A 29 -1.20 -51.79 6.85
N ASP A 30 -1.32 -51.24 8.08
CA ASP A 30 -2.36 -51.64 9.05
C ASP A 30 -3.49 -50.62 9.09
N VAL A 31 -4.62 -50.99 9.68
CA VAL A 31 -5.78 -50.11 9.93
C VAL A 31 -5.37 -48.85 10.71
N SER A 32 -4.46 -48.98 11.63
CA SER A 32 -3.98 -47.87 12.44
C SER A 32 -3.26 -46.81 11.61
N HIS A 33 -2.50 -47.17 10.58
CA HIS A 33 -1.89 -46.22 9.64
C HIS A 33 -2.96 -45.44 8.86
N LEU A 34 -4.01 -46.11 8.40
CA LEU A 34 -5.12 -45.46 7.69
C LEU A 34 -5.88 -44.50 8.60
N TRP A 35 -6.14 -44.89 9.87
CA TRP A 35 -6.79 -44.01 10.82
C TRP A 35 -5.95 -42.81 11.21
N LYS A 36 -4.62 -42.92 11.25
CA LYS A 36 -3.74 -41.78 11.44
C LYS A 36 -3.92 -40.76 10.34
N VAL A 37 -4.09 -41.16 9.09
CA VAL A 37 -4.40 -40.27 7.96
C VAL A 37 -5.82 -39.68 8.10
N PHE A 38 -6.80 -40.49 8.46
CA PHE A 38 -8.17 -40.07 8.64
C PHE A 38 -8.36 -39.02 9.74
N LEU A 39 -7.44 -38.95 10.70
CA LEU A 39 -7.44 -37.97 11.78
C LEU A 39 -6.65 -36.71 11.46
N THR A 40 -6.08 -36.58 10.28
CA THR A 40 -5.37 -35.36 9.87
C THR A 40 -6.34 -34.16 9.81
N PRO A 41 -5.89 -32.92 10.08
CA PRO A 41 -6.73 -31.74 10.00
C PRO A 41 -7.44 -31.62 8.65
N ASN A 42 -8.70 -31.23 8.66
CA ASN A 42 -9.58 -31.09 7.48
C ASN A 42 -9.94 -32.38 6.74
N HIS A 43 -9.60 -33.54 7.26
CA HIS A 43 -10.06 -34.81 6.65
C HIS A 43 -11.53 -35.08 6.98
N PHE A 44 -12.31 -35.55 6.00
CA PHE A 44 -13.74 -35.82 6.14
C PHE A 44 -14.08 -36.71 7.36
N VAL A 45 -13.30 -37.76 7.60
CA VAL A 45 -13.54 -38.69 8.73
C VAL A 45 -13.28 -38.01 10.08
N ARG A 46 -12.29 -37.10 10.17
CA ARG A 46 -12.07 -36.28 11.38
C ARG A 46 -13.27 -35.43 11.68
N ASN A 47 -13.78 -34.70 10.68
CA ASN A 47 -14.96 -33.85 10.82
C ASN A 47 -16.19 -34.65 11.23
N LEU A 48 -16.36 -35.85 10.63
CA LEU A 48 -17.45 -36.77 11.01
C LEU A 48 -17.35 -37.18 12.49
N TYR A 49 -16.16 -37.42 13.02
CA TYR A 49 -15.96 -37.78 14.42
C TYR A 49 -16.14 -36.57 15.35
N GLU A 50 -15.71 -35.38 14.97
CA GLU A 50 -15.98 -34.13 15.69
C GLU A 50 -17.48 -33.86 15.79
N ASP A 51 -18.21 -34.05 14.72
CA ASP A 51 -19.68 -33.92 14.67
C ASP A 51 -20.44 -34.89 15.62
N VAL A 52 -19.88 -36.06 15.89
CA VAL A 52 -20.45 -37.00 16.86
C VAL A 52 -19.72 -36.95 18.22
N HIS A 53 -19.01 -35.89 18.50
CA HIS A 53 -18.36 -35.58 19.78
C HIS A 53 -17.32 -36.60 20.26
N VAL A 54 -16.55 -37.19 19.33
CA VAL A 54 -15.41 -38.03 19.67
C VAL A 54 -14.26 -37.15 20.15
N PRO A 55 -13.59 -37.46 21.29
CA PRO A 55 -12.41 -36.73 21.72
C PRO A 55 -11.21 -37.04 20.81
N ILE A 56 -11.02 -36.23 19.77
CA ILE A 56 -10.03 -36.46 18.70
C ILE A 56 -8.61 -36.59 19.23
N SER A 57 -8.20 -35.73 20.17
CA SER A 57 -6.86 -35.76 20.75
C SER A 57 -6.55 -37.05 21.55
N GLU A 58 -7.57 -37.68 22.13
CA GLU A 58 -7.41 -38.95 22.79
C GLU A 58 -7.37 -40.08 21.76
N LEU A 59 -8.19 -40.00 20.73
CA LEU A 59 -8.21 -40.97 19.63
C LEU A 59 -6.88 -40.94 18.85
N GLU A 60 -6.31 -39.76 18.59
CA GLU A 60 -5.00 -39.64 17.94
C GLU A 60 -3.91 -40.29 18.75
N LYS A 61 -3.81 -40.04 20.07
CA LYS A 61 -2.87 -40.69 20.97
C LYS A 61 -3.06 -42.21 20.97
N PHE A 62 -4.30 -42.67 21.03
CA PHE A 62 -4.62 -44.09 21.01
C PHE A 62 -4.19 -44.76 19.71
N VAL A 63 -4.38 -44.09 18.56
CA VAL A 63 -3.94 -44.59 17.25
C VAL A 63 -2.42 -44.62 17.17
N ASP A 64 -1.72 -43.62 17.68
CA ASP A 64 -0.25 -43.58 17.73
C ASP A 64 0.30 -44.68 18.60
N GLU A 65 -0.29 -44.96 19.78
CA GLU A 65 0.10 -46.11 20.63
C GLU A 65 -0.09 -47.46 19.90
N LYS A 66 -1.13 -47.55 19.08
CA LYS A 66 -1.34 -48.77 18.29
C LYS A 66 -0.36 -48.93 17.14
N ILE A 67 0.05 -47.82 16.52
CA ILE A 67 1.11 -47.84 15.49
C ILE A 67 2.45 -48.25 16.12
N ASP A 68 2.78 -47.71 17.31
CA ASP A 68 4.04 -48.03 18.01
C ASP A 68 4.10 -49.47 18.52
N GLN A 69 2.97 -50.16 18.67
CA GLN A 69 2.87 -51.56 19.03
C GLN A 69 3.09 -52.51 17.84
N LEU A 70 3.09 -52.00 16.59
CA LEU A 70 3.29 -52.82 15.42
C LEU A 70 4.77 -53.29 15.30
N PRO A 71 5.00 -54.51 14.78
CA PRO A 71 6.36 -55.06 14.68
C PRO A 71 7.21 -54.29 13.68
N ILE A 72 8.35 -53.79 14.13
CA ILE A 72 9.37 -53.17 13.27
C ILE A 72 10.28 -54.27 12.73
N VAL A 73 10.48 -54.29 11.43
CA VAL A 73 11.33 -55.27 10.78
C VAL A 73 12.54 -54.57 10.16
N GLU A 74 13.76 -54.99 10.54
CA GLU A 74 14.97 -54.42 9.97
C GLU A 74 15.69 -55.46 9.10
N GLY A 75 16.03 -55.08 7.85
CA GLY A 75 16.76 -55.93 6.93
C GLY A 75 17.03 -55.28 5.57
N SER A 76 18.14 -55.58 4.96
CA SER A 76 18.59 -54.97 3.69
C SER A 76 17.76 -55.34 2.45
N GLN A 77 16.83 -56.28 2.57
CA GLN A 77 15.91 -56.71 1.50
C GLN A 77 14.43 -56.57 1.84
N VAL A 78 14.11 -55.92 2.95
CA VAL A 78 12.71 -55.76 3.39
C VAL A 78 12.08 -54.60 2.64
N GLN A 79 10.97 -54.89 1.97
CA GLN A 79 10.14 -53.85 1.32
C GLN A 79 9.04 -53.42 2.30
N TYR A 80 9.11 -52.15 2.76
CA TYR A 80 8.15 -51.62 3.75
C TYR A 80 6.88 -51.10 3.10
N GLY A 81 5.72 -51.35 3.73
CA GLY A 81 4.44 -50.79 3.31
C GLY A 81 3.94 -51.29 1.93
N GLN A 82 4.39 -52.46 1.47
CA GLN A 82 3.94 -52.98 0.16
C GLN A 82 2.77 -53.94 0.24
N SER A 83 2.47 -54.52 1.39
CA SER A 83 1.37 -55.44 1.59
C SER A 83 0.36 -54.87 2.58
N LEU A 84 -0.90 -55.25 2.43
CA LEU A 84 -1.97 -54.87 3.39
C LEU A 84 -1.97 -55.89 4.52
N SER A 85 -2.09 -55.47 5.76
CA SER A 85 -2.31 -56.37 6.89
C SER A 85 -3.62 -57.16 6.73
N GLN A 86 -3.72 -58.31 7.36
CA GLN A 86 -4.91 -59.11 7.32
C GLN A 86 -6.15 -58.34 7.88
N SER A 87 -5.95 -57.50 8.88
CA SER A 87 -6.98 -56.65 9.46
C SER A 87 -7.49 -55.62 8.45
N LEU A 88 -6.60 -54.90 7.76
CA LEU A 88 -6.94 -53.92 6.73
C LEU A 88 -7.61 -54.57 5.52
N TYR A 89 -7.12 -55.72 5.09
CA TYR A 89 -7.77 -56.47 3.98
C TYR A 89 -9.21 -56.88 4.32
N GLN A 90 -9.43 -57.39 5.53
CA GLN A 90 -10.78 -57.73 6.01
C GLN A 90 -11.68 -56.52 6.10
N LEU A 91 -11.19 -55.41 6.59
CA LEU A 91 -11.91 -54.13 6.66
C LEU A 91 -12.35 -53.67 5.28
N LEU A 92 -11.42 -53.62 4.31
CA LEU A 92 -11.71 -53.22 2.94
C LEU A 92 -12.70 -54.16 2.23
N THR A 93 -12.63 -55.45 2.53
CA THR A 93 -13.58 -56.45 1.98
C THR A 93 -15.00 -56.27 2.53
N LYS A 94 -15.15 -55.93 3.81
CA LYS A 94 -16.44 -55.60 4.41
C LYS A 94 -16.98 -54.24 3.87
N ALA A 95 -16.10 -53.26 3.72
CA ALA A 95 -16.43 -51.97 3.15
C ALA A 95 -17.00 -52.11 1.72
N ASP A 96 -16.43 -53.00 0.89
CA ASP A 96 -16.97 -53.24 -0.46
C ASP A 96 -18.38 -53.86 -0.44
N LYS A 97 -18.70 -54.69 0.55
CA LYS A 97 -20.08 -55.20 0.74
C LYS A 97 -21.05 -54.08 1.13
N ILE A 98 -20.62 -53.15 2.05
CA ILE A 98 -21.45 -52.04 2.45
C ILE A 98 -21.65 -51.07 1.26
N ARG A 99 -20.58 -50.82 0.46
CA ARG A 99 -20.64 -50.05 -0.79
C ARG A 99 -21.76 -50.57 -1.72
N GLN A 100 -21.78 -51.92 -1.92
CA GLN A 100 -22.81 -52.54 -2.75
C GLN A 100 -24.24 -52.36 -2.17
N GLN A 101 -24.40 -52.35 -0.82
CA GLN A 101 -25.68 -52.11 -0.16
C GLN A 101 -26.16 -50.67 -0.41
N PHE A 102 -25.26 -49.69 -0.39
CA PHE A 102 -25.54 -48.28 -0.74
C PHE A 102 -25.70 -48.08 -2.25
N GLN A 103 -25.45 -49.09 -3.08
CA GLN A 103 -25.46 -49.00 -4.55
C GLN A 103 -24.49 -47.96 -5.10
N ASP A 104 -23.36 -47.74 -4.41
CA ASP A 104 -22.29 -46.88 -4.82
C ASP A 104 -21.38 -47.55 -5.85
N GLU A 105 -20.90 -46.80 -6.86
CA GLU A 105 -19.95 -47.30 -7.84
C GLU A 105 -18.51 -47.27 -7.29
N TYR A 106 -18.19 -46.32 -6.43
CA TYR A 106 -16.86 -46.15 -5.83
C TYR A 106 -16.89 -46.35 -4.31
N LEU A 107 -15.77 -46.86 -3.77
CA LEU A 107 -15.58 -47.06 -2.35
C LEU A 107 -15.07 -45.78 -1.71
N ALA A 108 -15.89 -45.16 -0.87
CA ALA A 108 -15.67 -43.93 -0.19
C ALA A 108 -15.17 -44.11 1.25
N THR A 109 -14.56 -43.08 1.84
CA THR A 109 -13.94 -43.17 3.19
C THR A 109 -14.97 -43.39 4.29
N GLU A 110 -16.17 -42.82 4.18
CA GLU A 110 -17.25 -43.04 5.14
C GLU A 110 -17.74 -44.49 5.19
N VAL A 111 -17.66 -45.20 4.07
CA VAL A 111 -18.00 -46.63 4.02
C VAL A 111 -16.95 -47.44 4.79
N ILE A 112 -15.69 -47.02 4.79
CA ILE A 112 -14.62 -47.65 5.59
C ILE A 112 -14.88 -47.48 7.08
N VAL A 113 -15.35 -46.26 7.50
CA VAL A 113 -15.72 -46.02 8.90
C VAL A 113 -16.85 -46.92 9.36
N LEU A 114 -17.90 -47.08 8.53
CA LEU A 114 -18.97 -48.04 8.83
C LEU A 114 -18.51 -49.47 8.89
N ALA A 115 -17.61 -49.91 8.00
CA ALA A 115 -17.04 -51.23 7.98
C ALA A 115 -16.17 -51.53 9.22
N LEU A 116 -15.52 -50.51 9.80
CA LEU A 116 -14.78 -50.63 11.06
C LEU A 116 -15.72 -51.08 12.18
N MET A 117 -16.92 -50.49 12.24
CA MET A 117 -17.93 -50.84 13.27
C MET A 117 -18.44 -52.27 13.16
N GLU A 118 -18.23 -52.95 12.03
CA GLU A 118 -18.51 -54.37 11.82
C GLU A 118 -17.27 -55.25 12.02
N THR A 119 -16.09 -54.66 12.15
CA THR A 119 -14.84 -55.39 12.31
C THR A 119 -14.42 -55.43 13.77
N ASN A 120 -13.74 -56.53 14.17
CA ASN A 120 -13.19 -56.61 15.52
C ASN A 120 -11.82 -55.91 15.55
N HIS A 121 -11.77 -54.65 16.02
CA HIS A 121 -10.58 -53.83 16.03
C HIS A 121 -10.51 -52.91 17.24
N PRO A 122 -9.38 -52.65 17.86
CA PRO A 122 -9.24 -51.79 19.05
C PRO A 122 -9.83 -50.39 18.88
N ILE A 123 -9.72 -49.79 17.69
CA ILE A 123 -10.31 -48.47 17.40
C ILE A 123 -11.82 -48.48 17.52
N LYS A 124 -12.50 -49.58 17.10
CA LYS A 124 -13.93 -49.73 17.32
C LYS A 124 -14.26 -49.76 18.81
N GLU A 125 -13.49 -50.50 19.62
CA GLU A 125 -13.73 -50.53 21.07
C GLU A 125 -13.58 -49.16 21.72
N PHE A 126 -12.62 -48.35 21.24
CA PHE A 126 -12.44 -46.98 21.65
C PHE A 126 -13.70 -46.14 21.32
N LEU A 127 -14.19 -46.21 20.07
CA LEU A 127 -15.39 -45.50 19.63
C LEU A 127 -16.63 -45.88 20.44
N LEU A 128 -16.79 -47.20 20.72
CA LEU A 128 -17.94 -47.68 21.53
C LEU A 128 -17.87 -47.20 22.98
N LYS A 129 -16.67 -47.08 23.58
CA LYS A 129 -16.50 -46.51 24.91
C LYS A 129 -16.98 -45.04 24.96
N HIS A 130 -16.84 -44.29 23.87
CA HIS A 130 -17.33 -42.94 23.72
C HIS A 130 -18.76 -42.86 23.15
N GLN A 131 -19.53 -43.92 23.27
CA GLN A 131 -20.95 -44.03 22.87
C GLN A 131 -21.19 -43.85 21.36
N VAL A 132 -20.17 -43.94 20.53
CA VAL A 132 -20.32 -43.87 19.07
C VAL A 132 -20.74 -45.24 18.53
N THR A 133 -21.97 -45.37 18.11
CA THR A 133 -22.52 -46.58 17.57
C THR A 133 -22.55 -46.55 16.03
N LYS A 134 -22.65 -47.76 15.41
CA LYS A 134 -22.78 -47.85 13.95
C LYS A 134 -24.02 -47.11 13.46
N GLN A 135 -25.12 -47.17 14.21
CA GLN A 135 -26.37 -46.54 13.84
C GLN A 135 -26.27 -45.03 13.81
N LEU A 136 -25.61 -44.44 14.83
CA LEU A 136 -25.34 -43.01 14.90
C LEU A 136 -24.49 -42.54 13.72
N LEU A 137 -23.40 -43.27 13.42
CA LEU A 137 -22.57 -42.96 12.27
C LEU A 137 -23.31 -43.08 10.94
N GLN A 138 -24.12 -44.10 10.78
CA GLN A 138 -24.89 -44.31 9.56
C GLN A 138 -25.94 -43.18 9.35
N GLU A 139 -26.68 -42.82 10.37
CA GLU A 139 -27.65 -41.71 10.32
C GLU A 139 -26.96 -40.39 9.97
N ARG A 140 -25.77 -40.16 10.53
CA ARG A 140 -24.98 -38.95 10.23
C ARG A 140 -24.47 -38.93 8.80
N ILE A 141 -23.92 -40.04 8.33
CA ILE A 141 -23.45 -40.21 6.95
C ILE A 141 -24.58 -40.05 5.95
N GLU A 142 -25.75 -40.68 6.20
CA GLU A 142 -26.92 -40.52 5.35
C GLU A 142 -27.42 -39.09 5.28
N LYS A 143 -27.37 -38.34 6.41
CA LYS A 143 -27.67 -36.93 6.45
C LYS A 143 -26.67 -36.10 5.65
N LEU A 144 -25.38 -36.37 5.79
CA LEU A 144 -24.30 -35.68 5.03
C LEU A 144 -24.39 -35.97 3.53
N ARG A 145 -24.67 -37.20 3.15
CA ARG A 145 -24.89 -37.60 1.75
C ARG A 145 -26.16 -36.97 1.13
N GLY A 146 -27.17 -36.65 1.94
CA GLY A 146 -28.45 -36.10 1.45
C GLY A 146 -29.09 -36.94 0.34
N GLY A 147 -28.97 -38.27 0.42
CA GLY A 147 -29.54 -39.24 -0.55
C GLY A 147 -28.74 -39.38 -1.85
N ILE A 148 -27.55 -38.79 -1.95
CA ILE A 148 -26.66 -38.88 -3.14
C ILE A 148 -25.87 -40.21 -3.08
N ARG A 149 -25.79 -40.93 -4.21
CA ARG A 149 -24.94 -42.13 -4.39
C ARG A 149 -23.54 -41.72 -4.90
N VAL A 150 -22.53 -42.45 -4.49
CA VAL A 150 -21.16 -42.21 -4.93
C VAL A 150 -20.94 -42.82 -6.32
N THR A 151 -21.19 -41.99 -7.35
CA THR A 151 -21.06 -42.37 -8.77
C THR A 151 -19.84 -41.82 -9.47
N SER A 152 -19.05 -40.95 -8.80
CA SER A 152 -17.81 -40.41 -9.31
C SER A 152 -16.69 -40.55 -8.29
N GLN A 153 -15.45 -40.58 -8.78
CA GLN A 153 -14.24 -40.69 -7.91
C GLN A 153 -14.06 -39.47 -6.99
N ASN A 154 -14.59 -38.28 -7.37
CA ASN A 154 -14.44 -37.03 -6.61
C ASN A 154 -15.69 -36.67 -5.77
N GLN A 155 -16.63 -37.62 -5.60
CA GLN A 155 -17.89 -37.32 -4.95
C GLN A 155 -17.76 -36.89 -3.49
N GLU A 156 -16.78 -37.40 -2.76
CA GLU A 156 -16.53 -37.01 -1.37
C GLU A 156 -16.06 -35.54 -1.22
N ASN A 157 -15.39 -34.99 -2.22
CA ASN A 157 -15.01 -33.58 -2.25
C ASN A 157 -16.24 -32.63 -2.38
N GLN A 158 -17.41 -33.19 -2.65
CA GLN A 158 -18.68 -32.44 -2.74
C GLN A 158 -19.43 -32.37 -1.40
N TYR A 159 -19.00 -33.12 -0.39
CA TYR A 159 -19.55 -33.02 0.95
C TYR A 159 -18.95 -31.88 1.71
N GLU A 160 -19.78 -31.06 2.36
CA GLU A 160 -19.36 -29.88 3.10
C GLU A 160 -18.59 -28.83 2.24
N ALA A 161 -19.00 -28.67 0.97
CA ALA A 161 -18.37 -27.73 0.05
C ALA A 161 -18.39 -26.29 0.58
N LEU A 162 -19.42 -25.90 1.34
CA LEU A 162 -19.50 -24.59 2.00
C LEU A 162 -18.39 -24.38 3.04
N LYS A 163 -18.06 -25.42 3.84
CA LYS A 163 -16.97 -25.30 4.81
C LYS A 163 -15.59 -25.24 4.15
N GLN A 164 -15.43 -25.84 2.97
CA GLN A 164 -14.16 -25.86 2.24
C GLN A 164 -13.92 -24.61 1.40
N TYR A 165 -14.99 -24.04 0.81
CA TYR A 165 -14.88 -22.99 -0.21
C TYR A 165 -15.59 -21.70 0.17
N ALA A 166 -16.15 -21.61 1.40
CA ALA A 166 -16.82 -20.42 1.87
C ALA A 166 -16.60 -20.22 3.38
N GLN A 167 -16.52 -18.97 3.79
CA GLN A 167 -16.39 -18.57 5.19
C GLN A 167 -17.77 -18.22 5.76
N ASN A 168 -18.12 -18.76 6.92
CA ASN A 168 -19.33 -18.39 7.65
C ASN A 168 -19.12 -17.06 8.40
N LEU A 169 -19.68 -15.97 7.87
CA LEU A 169 -19.53 -14.65 8.48
C LEU A 169 -20.25 -14.53 9.84
N ASN A 170 -21.35 -15.23 10.04
CA ASN A 170 -22.05 -15.21 11.32
C ASN A 170 -21.20 -15.86 12.44
N GLU A 171 -20.47 -16.92 12.15
CA GLU A 171 -19.54 -17.56 13.09
C GLU A 171 -18.32 -16.66 13.35
N ALA A 172 -17.79 -16.01 12.30
CA ALA A 172 -16.70 -15.05 12.44
C ALA A 172 -17.10 -13.88 13.35
N VAL A 173 -18.33 -13.37 13.24
CA VAL A 173 -18.88 -12.37 14.17
C VAL A 173 -18.94 -12.89 15.59
N LYS A 174 -19.47 -14.10 15.81
CA LYS A 174 -19.59 -14.69 17.16
C LYS A 174 -18.24 -14.94 17.82
N SER A 175 -17.21 -15.23 17.05
CA SER A 175 -15.85 -15.42 17.55
C SER A 175 -15.09 -14.10 17.83
N GLY A 176 -15.72 -12.94 17.69
CA GLY A 176 -15.10 -11.63 17.92
C GLY A 176 -13.99 -11.24 16.94
N LYS A 177 -13.78 -12.01 15.88
CA LYS A 177 -12.67 -11.79 14.93
C LYS A 177 -12.93 -10.70 13.89
N GLN A 178 -14.19 -10.25 13.76
CA GLN A 178 -14.56 -9.23 12.78
C GLN A 178 -14.49 -7.81 13.33
N ASP A 179 -14.09 -6.88 12.47
CA ASP A 179 -14.04 -5.46 12.80
C ASP A 179 -15.43 -4.84 12.94
N PRO A 180 -15.61 -3.84 13.80
CA PRO A 180 -16.87 -3.12 13.91
C PRO A 180 -17.12 -2.34 12.61
N VAL A 181 -18.34 -2.46 12.07
CA VAL A 181 -18.73 -1.71 10.87
C VAL A 181 -19.40 -0.40 11.28
N ILE A 182 -18.85 0.70 10.79
CA ILE A 182 -19.25 2.06 11.16
C ILE A 182 -19.61 2.83 9.90
N GLY A 183 -20.65 3.66 9.95
CA GLY A 183 -21.01 4.62 8.90
C GLY A 183 -21.61 4.04 7.64
N ARG A 184 -22.11 2.77 7.66
CA ARG A 184 -22.72 2.11 6.50
C ARG A 184 -24.20 1.70 6.74
N ASP A 185 -24.87 2.40 7.63
CA ASP A 185 -26.22 2.06 8.04
C ASP A 185 -27.26 2.16 6.91
N GLU A 186 -27.13 3.12 6.02
CA GLU A 186 -28.06 3.29 4.90
C GLU A 186 -27.93 2.18 3.88
N GLU A 187 -26.70 1.85 3.49
CA GLU A 187 -26.43 0.78 2.53
C GLU A 187 -26.86 -0.59 3.09
N ILE A 188 -26.60 -0.84 4.39
CA ILE A 188 -27.05 -2.07 5.05
C ILE A 188 -28.57 -2.15 5.05
N ARG A 189 -29.30 -1.05 5.34
CA ARG A 189 -30.76 -1.00 5.26
C ARG A 189 -31.27 -1.25 3.85
N ASP A 190 -30.59 -0.72 2.84
CA ASP A 190 -30.95 -0.95 1.45
C ASP A 190 -30.76 -2.41 1.05
N VAL A 191 -29.65 -3.05 1.47
CA VAL A 191 -29.43 -4.49 1.30
C VAL A 191 -30.54 -5.30 1.97
N ILE A 192 -30.88 -5.01 3.22
CA ILE A 192 -31.98 -5.66 3.96
C ILE A 192 -33.32 -5.50 3.21
N ARG A 193 -33.60 -4.29 2.73
CA ARG A 193 -34.83 -4.01 1.97
C ARG A 193 -34.89 -4.82 0.67
N ILE A 194 -33.76 -4.93 -0.05
CA ILE A 194 -33.70 -5.70 -1.29
C ILE A 194 -33.85 -7.18 -1.03
N LEU A 195 -33.16 -7.76 -0.05
CA LEU A 195 -33.26 -9.18 0.34
C LEU A 195 -34.68 -9.55 0.76
N SER A 196 -35.47 -8.61 1.28
CA SER A 196 -36.86 -8.84 1.70
C SER A 196 -37.88 -8.70 0.55
N ARG A 197 -37.47 -8.40 -0.68
CA ARG A 197 -38.38 -8.29 -1.85
C ARG A 197 -38.77 -9.66 -2.37
N LYS A 198 -39.95 -9.71 -3.03
CA LYS A 198 -40.43 -10.92 -3.70
C LYS A 198 -39.66 -11.22 -5.00
N THR A 199 -39.18 -10.20 -5.70
CA THR A 199 -38.45 -10.31 -6.98
C THR A 199 -37.32 -9.31 -6.96
N LYS A 200 -36.26 -9.57 -7.72
CA LYS A 200 -35.01 -8.79 -7.70
C LYS A 200 -34.48 -8.64 -6.28
N ASN A 201 -34.45 -9.74 -5.57
CA ASN A 201 -34.08 -9.82 -4.15
C ASN A 201 -32.59 -10.11 -3.92
N ASN A 202 -31.78 -10.01 -4.97
CA ASN A 202 -30.31 -10.14 -4.87
C ASN A 202 -29.68 -8.76 -5.03
N PRO A 203 -29.11 -8.17 -3.98
CA PRO A 203 -28.40 -6.91 -4.08
C PRO A 203 -27.04 -7.11 -4.75
N VAL A 204 -26.61 -6.11 -5.51
CA VAL A 204 -25.22 -6.00 -5.98
C VAL A 204 -24.67 -4.67 -5.52
N LEU A 205 -23.60 -4.71 -4.72
CA LEU A 205 -22.88 -3.57 -4.20
C LEU A 205 -21.93 -3.07 -5.30
N ILE A 206 -22.10 -1.84 -5.71
CA ILE A 206 -21.32 -1.23 -6.79
C ILE A 206 -20.61 -0.01 -6.23
N GLY A 207 -19.28 0.00 -6.32
CA GLY A 207 -18.46 1.12 -5.85
C GLY A 207 -17.00 0.91 -6.19
N GLU A 208 -16.22 1.94 -6.03
CA GLU A 208 -14.78 1.90 -6.28
C GLU A 208 -14.05 0.91 -5.35
N PRO A 209 -12.83 0.45 -5.70
CA PRO A 209 -12.04 -0.40 -4.81
C PRO A 209 -11.76 0.31 -3.48
N GLY A 210 -11.78 -0.41 -2.36
CA GLY A 210 -11.42 0.15 -1.05
C GLY A 210 -12.49 1.01 -0.37
N VAL A 211 -13.70 1.21 -0.98
CA VAL A 211 -14.77 1.99 -0.33
C VAL A 211 -15.52 1.23 0.77
N GLY A 212 -15.20 -0.04 1.03
CA GLY A 212 -15.81 -0.83 2.09
C GLY A 212 -17.06 -1.61 1.69
N LYS A 213 -17.12 -2.14 0.47
CA LYS A 213 -18.23 -3.00 0.00
C LYS A 213 -18.39 -4.26 0.86
N THR A 214 -17.31 -4.92 1.19
CA THR A 214 -17.29 -6.15 2.02
C THR A 214 -17.76 -5.86 3.44
N ALA A 215 -17.36 -4.71 4.01
CA ALA A 215 -17.78 -4.25 5.34
C ALA A 215 -19.31 -4.14 5.48
N ILE A 216 -20.05 -3.77 4.41
CA ILE A 216 -21.52 -3.71 4.43
C ILE A 216 -22.13 -5.09 4.69
N VAL A 217 -21.54 -6.15 4.09
CA VAL A 217 -22.00 -7.53 4.27
C VAL A 217 -21.65 -8.05 5.66
N GLU A 218 -20.47 -7.71 6.16
CA GLU A 218 -20.06 -8.01 7.53
C GLU A 218 -20.95 -7.30 8.55
N GLY A 219 -21.30 -6.02 8.32
CA GLY A 219 -22.28 -5.30 9.12
C GLY A 219 -23.67 -5.93 9.10
N LEU A 220 -24.10 -6.44 7.97
CA LEU A 220 -25.34 -7.22 7.89
C LEU A 220 -25.26 -8.50 8.73
N ALA A 221 -24.13 -9.23 8.66
CA ALA A 221 -23.93 -10.43 9.49
C ALA A 221 -23.96 -10.08 11.00
N GLN A 222 -23.33 -8.96 11.40
CA GLN A 222 -23.40 -8.48 12.79
C GLN A 222 -24.85 -8.19 13.24
N ARG A 223 -25.67 -7.54 12.39
CA ARG A 223 -27.08 -7.28 12.69
C ARG A 223 -27.90 -8.57 12.78
N ILE A 224 -27.64 -9.55 11.91
CA ILE A 224 -28.31 -10.86 11.96
C ILE A 224 -27.99 -11.58 13.29
N VAL A 225 -26.71 -11.63 13.67
CA VAL A 225 -26.27 -12.26 14.93
C VAL A 225 -26.91 -11.57 16.14
N ARG A 226 -27.02 -10.23 16.13
CA ARG A 226 -27.70 -9.43 17.17
C ARG A 226 -29.20 -9.48 17.08
N LYS A 227 -29.76 -10.13 16.05
CA LYS A 227 -31.21 -10.18 15.74
C LYS A 227 -31.85 -8.82 15.46
N ASP A 228 -31.05 -7.85 15.04
CA ASP A 228 -31.45 -6.49 14.64
C ASP A 228 -31.78 -6.43 13.13
N VAL A 229 -32.61 -7.36 12.69
CA VAL A 229 -33.09 -7.48 11.31
C VAL A 229 -34.56 -7.92 11.30
N PRO A 230 -35.30 -7.72 10.19
CA PRO A 230 -36.66 -8.24 10.03
C PRO A 230 -36.75 -9.76 10.23
N GLU A 231 -37.93 -10.24 10.63
CA GLU A 231 -38.21 -11.65 11.00
C GLU A 231 -37.69 -12.67 9.96
N ASN A 232 -37.87 -12.33 8.67
CA ASN A 232 -37.46 -13.19 7.56
C ASN A 232 -35.93 -13.33 7.38
N LEU A 233 -35.15 -12.54 8.09
CA LEU A 233 -33.68 -12.56 8.01
C LEU A 233 -33.01 -13.03 9.32
N LYS A 234 -33.73 -13.15 10.42
CA LYS A 234 -33.15 -13.45 11.75
C LYS A 234 -32.40 -14.76 11.85
N ASP A 235 -32.82 -15.76 11.08
CA ASP A 235 -32.23 -17.11 11.10
C ASP A 235 -31.40 -17.40 9.86
N LYS A 236 -31.07 -16.35 9.08
CA LYS A 236 -30.21 -16.49 7.90
C LYS A 236 -28.74 -16.53 8.29
N VAL A 237 -27.99 -17.28 7.50
CA VAL A 237 -26.55 -17.37 7.63
C VAL A 237 -25.91 -16.84 6.36
N ILE A 238 -24.91 -15.95 6.50
CA ILE A 238 -24.17 -15.42 5.37
C ILE A 238 -22.87 -16.20 5.22
N TYR A 239 -22.66 -16.73 4.02
CA TYR A 239 -21.40 -17.36 3.63
C TYR A 239 -20.68 -16.51 2.58
N SER A 240 -19.45 -16.13 2.83
CA SER A 240 -18.57 -15.46 1.86
C SER A 240 -17.85 -16.50 1.03
N LEU A 241 -18.05 -16.50 -0.28
CA LEU A 241 -17.44 -17.43 -1.21
C LEU A 241 -15.97 -17.09 -1.43
N ASP A 242 -15.09 -18.04 -1.20
CA ASP A 242 -13.66 -17.89 -1.46
C ASP A 242 -13.32 -18.34 -2.90
N MET A 243 -13.17 -17.36 -3.80
CA MET A 243 -12.82 -17.62 -5.18
C MET A 243 -11.42 -18.20 -5.33
N GLY A 244 -10.49 -17.81 -4.44
CA GLY A 244 -9.13 -18.32 -4.42
C GLY A 244 -9.12 -19.84 -4.10
N ALA A 245 -9.85 -20.25 -3.07
CA ALA A 245 -9.98 -21.66 -2.67
C ALA A 245 -10.66 -22.51 -3.76
N LEU A 246 -11.62 -21.95 -4.48
CA LEU A 246 -12.27 -22.65 -5.59
C LEU A 246 -11.34 -22.93 -6.76
N ILE A 247 -10.42 -22.00 -7.05
CA ILE A 247 -9.47 -22.08 -8.18
C ILE A 247 -8.21 -22.83 -7.78
N ALA A 248 -7.76 -22.71 -6.52
CA ALA A 248 -6.52 -23.31 -6.05
C ALA A 248 -6.49 -24.84 -6.27
N GLY A 249 -5.45 -25.32 -6.94
CA GLY A 249 -5.27 -26.74 -7.24
C GLY A 249 -6.20 -27.34 -8.30
N ALA A 250 -7.10 -26.56 -8.90
CA ALA A 250 -7.92 -27.02 -10.03
C ALA A 250 -7.04 -27.05 -11.30
N LYS A 251 -6.68 -28.26 -11.76
CA LYS A 251 -5.85 -28.44 -12.97
C LYS A 251 -6.66 -28.25 -14.25
N PHE A 252 -7.96 -28.47 -14.18
CA PHE A 252 -8.87 -28.41 -15.32
C PHE A 252 -10.11 -27.57 -14.99
N ARG A 253 -10.65 -26.91 -16.00
CA ARG A 253 -11.89 -26.13 -15.94
C ARG A 253 -13.07 -26.89 -15.28
N GLY A 254 -13.22 -28.19 -15.56
CA GLY A 254 -14.29 -29.01 -15.01
C GLY A 254 -14.27 -29.13 -13.49
N GLU A 255 -13.08 -29.12 -12.87
CA GLU A 255 -12.94 -29.24 -11.42
C GLU A 255 -13.48 -27.98 -10.69
N PHE A 256 -13.23 -26.79 -11.22
CA PHE A 256 -13.80 -25.54 -10.70
C PHE A 256 -15.34 -25.54 -10.81
N GLU A 257 -15.87 -25.93 -12.00
CA GLU A 257 -17.32 -25.99 -12.23
C GLU A 257 -17.98 -27.02 -11.28
N GLU A 258 -17.34 -28.14 -11.01
CA GLU A 258 -17.83 -29.15 -10.06
C GLU A 258 -17.83 -28.64 -8.62
N ARG A 259 -16.77 -27.95 -8.16
CA ARG A 259 -16.68 -27.33 -6.84
C ARG A 259 -17.76 -26.27 -6.65
N LEU A 260 -17.89 -25.36 -7.62
CA LEU A 260 -18.95 -24.34 -7.58
C LEU A 260 -20.36 -24.94 -7.58
N LYS A 261 -20.60 -25.98 -8.40
CA LYS A 261 -21.85 -26.72 -8.37
C LYS A 261 -22.15 -27.37 -7.02
N ALA A 262 -21.11 -27.89 -6.35
CA ALA A 262 -21.25 -28.49 -5.03
C ALA A 262 -21.69 -27.44 -4.00
N VAL A 263 -21.01 -26.27 -3.96
CA VAL A 263 -21.41 -25.14 -3.11
C VAL A 263 -22.83 -24.69 -3.39
N LEU A 264 -23.17 -24.45 -4.66
CA LEU A 264 -24.51 -23.98 -5.05
C LEU A 264 -25.60 -25.02 -4.72
N SER A 265 -25.34 -26.32 -4.85
CA SER A 265 -26.23 -27.38 -4.47
C SER A 265 -26.50 -27.40 -2.96
N GLU A 266 -25.48 -27.17 -2.15
CA GLU A 266 -25.61 -27.12 -0.69
C GLU A 266 -26.39 -25.87 -0.26
N VAL A 267 -26.17 -24.71 -0.88
CA VAL A 267 -26.96 -23.51 -0.66
C VAL A 267 -28.42 -23.71 -1.03
N THR A 268 -28.70 -24.36 -2.16
CA THR A 268 -30.08 -24.62 -2.61
C THR A 268 -30.84 -25.56 -1.66
N LYS A 269 -30.15 -26.60 -1.13
CA LYS A 269 -30.72 -27.55 -0.15
C LYS A 269 -31.07 -26.89 1.18
N SER A 270 -30.49 -25.76 1.52
CA SER A 270 -30.80 -25.01 2.75
C SER A 270 -32.14 -24.30 2.71
N GLU A 271 -32.96 -24.47 1.65
CA GLU A 271 -34.26 -23.85 1.46
C GLU A 271 -34.28 -22.34 1.71
N GLY A 272 -33.20 -21.69 1.29
CA GLY A 272 -33.02 -20.24 1.39
C GLY A 272 -32.61 -19.74 2.77
N GLN A 273 -32.14 -20.59 3.69
CA GLN A 273 -31.56 -20.15 4.97
C GLN A 273 -30.16 -19.51 4.77
N ILE A 274 -29.48 -19.84 3.69
CA ILE A 274 -28.16 -19.37 3.38
C ILE A 274 -28.23 -18.21 2.38
N ILE A 275 -27.47 -17.14 2.67
CA ILE A 275 -27.20 -16.03 1.75
C ILE A 275 -25.75 -16.13 1.33
N LEU A 276 -25.51 -16.27 0.03
CA LEU A 276 -24.15 -16.37 -0.51
C LEU A 276 -23.62 -14.98 -0.85
N PHE A 277 -22.54 -14.56 -0.24
CA PHE A 277 -21.80 -13.36 -0.63
C PHE A 277 -20.71 -13.73 -1.63
N ILE A 278 -20.67 -13.01 -2.74
CA ILE A 278 -19.68 -13.19 -3.80
C ILE A 278 -19.00 -11.85 -4.04
N ASP A 279 -17.80 -11.74 -3.53
CA ASP A 279 -16.97 -10.58 -3.87
C ASP A 279 -16.42 -10.72 -5.29
N GLU A 280 -16.18 -9.61 -5.96
CA GLU A 280 -15.78 -9.59 -7.37
C GLU A 280 -16.65 -10.49 -8.26
N ILE A 281 -17.97 -10.38 -8.12
CA ILE A 281 -18.95 -11.25 -8.83
C ILE A 281 -18.74 -11.25 -10.35
N HIS A 282 -18.12 -10.21 -10.90
CA HIS A 282 -17.76 -10.10 -12.32
C HIS A 282 -16.82 -11.21 -12.78
N THR A 283 -15.99 -11.76 -11.89
CA THR A 283 -15.06 -12.87 -12.19
C THR A 283 -15.81 -14.15 -12.55
N ILE A 284 -16.98 -14.36 -11.94
CA ILE A 284 -17.84 -15.51 -12.25
C ILE A 284 -18.67 -15.27 -13.50
N VAL A 285 -19.12 -14.05 -13.72
CA VAL A 285 -20.08 -13.68 -14.77
C VAL A 285 -19.41 -13.30 -16.09
N GLY A 286 -18.22 -12.69 -16.03
CA GLY A 286 -17.51 -12.12 -17.17
C GLY A 286 -16.56 -13.07 -17.90
N ALA A 287 -16.27 -14.19 -17.33
CA ALA A 287 -15.24 -15.13 -17.75
C ALA A 287 -15.48 -15.82 -19.12
N GLY A 288 -16.56 -15.49 -19.84
CA GLY A 288 -16.95 -16.17 -21.09
C GLY A 288 -16.47 -15.56 -22.41
N LYS A 289 -15.71 -14.46 -22.39
CA LYS A 289 -15.38 -13.71 -23.63
C LYS A 289 -14.05 -14.03 -24.31
N THR A 290 -13.14 -14.70 -23.63
CA THR A 290 -11.89 -15.20 -24.22
C THR A 290 -11.97 -16.72 -24.41
N GLU A 291 -11.48 -17.24 -25.54
CA GLU A 291 -11.37 -18.67 -25.78
C GLU A 291 -10.62 -19.35 -24.61
N GLY A 292 -11.34 -20.10 -23.79
CA GLY A 292 -10.80 -20.80 -22.61
C GLY A 292 -11.19 -20.24 -21.25
N SER A 293 -11.94 -19.12 -21.15
CA SER A 293 -12.36 -18.56 -19.87
C SER A 293 -13.65 -19.23 -19.32
N MET A 294 -13.76 -19.24 -17.97
CA MET A 294 -14.80 -19.94 -17.22
C MET A 294 -16.13 -19.19 -17.31
N ASP A 295 -17.19 -19.79 -17.88
CA ASP A 295 -18.55 -19.22 -17.87
C ASP A 295 -19.40 -19.84 -16.75
N ALA A 296 -19.02 -19.55 -15.50
CA ALA A 296 -19.77 -19.97 -14.31
C ALA A 296 -21.10 -19.20 -14.15
N GLY A 297 -21.27 -18.09 -14.88
CA GLY A 297 -22.53 -17.35 -14.91
C GLY A 297 -23.73 -18.20 -15.36
N ASN A 298 -23.50 -19.18 -16.25
CA ASN A 298 -24.55 -20.08 -16.73
C ASN A 298 -25.03 -21.04 -15.63
N LEU A 299 -24.25 -21.27 -14.58
CA LEU A 299 -24.68 -22.08 -13.42
C LEU A 299 -25.56 -21.27 -12.46
N LEU A 300 -25.25 -19.98 -12.28
CA LEU A 300 -26.01 -19.08 -11.38
C LEU A 300 -27.37 -18.67 -11.96
N LYS A 301 -27.44 -18.40 -13.27
CA LYS A 301 -28.62 -17.87 -13.95
C LYS A 301 -29.90 -18.68 -13.70
N PRO A 302 -29.93 -20.04 -13.83
CA PRO A 302 -31.13 -20.82 -13.57
C PRO A 302 -31.59 -20.75 -12.11
N MET A 303 -30.65 -20.78 -11.14
CA MET A 303 -30.97 -20.79 -9.71
C MET A 303 -31.48 -19.41 -9.25
N LEU A 304 -30.88 -18.33 -9.72
CA LEU A 304 -31.39 -16.97 -9.52
C LEU A 304 -32.75 -16.76 -10.18
N ALA A 305 -33.00 -17.40 -11.34
CA ALA A 305 -34.26 -17.31 -12.05
C ALA A 305 -35.42 -17.99 -11.29
N ARG A 306 -35.13 -19.12 -10.65
CA ARG A 306 -36.09 -19.88 -9.85
C ARG A 306 -36.26 -19.37 -8.42
N GLY A 307 -35.39 -18.43 -7.98
CA GLY A 307 -35.37 -17.93 -6.61
C GLY A 307 -34.82 -18.93 -5.58
N GLU A 308 -34.06 -19.92 -6.06
CA GLU A 308 -33.44 -20.97 -5.24
C GLU A 308 -32.14 -20.49 -4.60
N LEU A 309 -31.53 -19.42 -5.13
CA LEU A 309 -30.31 -18.82 -4.64
C LEU A 309 -30.56 -17.38 -4.18
N HIS A 310 -30.19 -17.09 -2.94
CA HIS A 310 -30.07 -15.73 -2.42
C HIS A 310 -28.59 -15.32 -2.42
N CYS A 311 -28.28 -14.24 -3.11
CA CYS A 311 -26.91 -13.83 -3.33
C CYS A 311 -26.73 -12.32 -3.13
N ILE A 312 -25.65 -11.93 -2.50
CA ILE A 312 -25.15 -10.55 -2.46
C ILE A 312 -23.87 -10.53 -3.32
N GLY A 313 -23.84 -9.70 -4.35
CA GLY A 313 -22.66 -9.51 -5.17
C GLY A 313 -21.93 -8.20 -4.81
N ALA A 314 -20.62 -8.14 -4.99
CA ALA A 314 -19.87 -6.90 -4.96
C ALA A 314 -18.99 -6.77 -6.22
N THR A 315 -18.88 -5.57 -6.77
CA THR A 315 -18.08 -5.29 -7.96
C THR A 315 -17.82 -3.79 -8.09
N THR A 316 -16.95 -3.40 -9.03
CA THR A 316 -16.76 -1.98 -9.41
C THR A 316 -17.81 -1.53 -10.44
N LEU A 317 -17.90 -0.22 -10.68
CA LEU A 317 -18.86 0.33 -11.63
C LEU A 317 -18.54 -0.08 -13.06
N ASP A 318 -17.26 -0.08 -13.43
CA ASP A 318 -16.83 -0.42 -14.78
C ASP A 318 -17.03 -1.93 -15.07
N GLU A 319 -16.64 -2.79 -14.15
CA GLU A 319 -16.83 -4.24 -14.24
C GLU A 319 -18.32 -4.60 -14.28
N TYR A 320 -19.17 -3.87 -13.51
CA TYR A 320 -20.61 -4.04 -13.59
C TYR A 320 -21.13 -3.73 -15.01
N ARG A 321 -20.73 -2.60 -15.59
CA ARG A 321 -21.12 -2.20 -16.94
C ARG A 321 -20.66 -3.20 -18.00
N GLU A 322 -19.42 -3.69 -17.86
CA GLU A 322 -18.83 -4.59 -18.83
C GLU A 322 -19.42 -6.00 -18.80
N ASN A 323 -19.71 -6.53 -17.64
CA ASN A 323 -20.03 -7.94 -17.45
C ASN A 323 -21.48 -8.20 -17.08
N MET A 324 -22.07 -7.40 -16.18
CA MET A 324 -23.42 -7.65 -15.68
C MET A 324 -24.53 -6.89 -16.46
N GLU A 325 -24.29 -5.63 -16.81
CA GLU A 325 -25.31 -4.80 -17.51
C GLU A 325 -25.58 -5.27 -18.93
N LYS A 326 -24.56 -5.86 -19.58
CA LYS A 326 -24.71 -6.45 -20.91
C LYS A 326 -25.51 -7.76 -20.90
N ASP A 327 -25.61 -8.42 -19.77
CA ASP A 327 -26.40 -9.66 -19.60
C ASP A 327 -27.77 -9.34 -19.01
N LYS A 328 -28.78 -9.22 -19.90
CA LYS A 328 -30.16 -8.89 -19.54
C LYS A 328 -30.80 -9.89 -18.58
N ALA A 329 -30.31 -11.12 -18.50
CA ALA A 329 -30.85 -12.14 -17.59
C ALA A 329 -30.39 -11.87 -16.15
N LEU A 330 -29.15 -11.46 -15.95
CA LEU A 330 -28.59 -11.09 -14.64
C LEU A 330 -29.09 -9.71 -14.19
N GLU A 331 -29.10 -8.71 -15.07
CA GLU A 331 -29.59 -7.37 -14.78
C GLU A 331 -31.01 -7.38 -14.20
N ARG A 332 -31.88 -8.28 -14.69
CA ARG A 332 -33.25 -8.42 -14.18
C ARG A 332 -33.37 -9.11 -12.82
N ARG A 333 -32.27 -9.71 -12.33
CA ARG A 333 -32.28 -10.49 -11.07
C ARG A 333 -31.54 -9.77 -9.94
N PHE A 334 -30.60 -8.92 -10.26
CA PHE A 334 -29.88 -8.11 -9.31
C PHE A 334 -30.46 -6.68 -9.19
N GLN A 335 -30.39 -6.14 -7.98
CA GLN A 335 -30.72 -4.75 -7.69
C GLN A 335 -29.46 -4.01 -7.27
N LYS A 336 -29.14 -2.91 -7.94
CA LYS A 336 -27.99 -2.07 -7.67
C LYS A 336 -28.10 -1.39 -6.31
N VAL A 337 -27.01 -1.41 -5.54
CA VAL A 337 -26.78 -0.59 -4.35
C VAL A 337 -25.46 0.14 -4.60
N LEU A 338 -25.52 1.47 -4.75
CA LEU A 338 -24.34 2.27 -4.96
C LEU A 338 -23.65 2.52 -3.62
N VAL A 339 -22.37 2.22 -3.56
CA VAL A 339 -21.51 2.43 -2.39
C VAL A 339 -20.57 3.57 -2.72
N HIS A 340 -20.82 4.73 -2.14
CA HIS A 340 -20.00 5.91 -2.33
C HIS A 340 -18.79 5.91 -1.42
N GLU A 341 -17.74 6.60 -1.85
CA GLU A 341 -16.60 6.92 -0.99
C GLU A 341 -17.11 7.70 0.23
N PRO A 342 -16.73 7.32 1.47
CA PRO A 342 -17.13 8.05 2.67
C PRO A 342 -16.46 9.43 2.71
N THR A 343 -17.08 10.35 3.43
CA THR A 343 -16.48 11.66 3.71
C THR A 343 -15.28 11.52 4.64
N VAL A 344 -14.46 12.58 4.72
CA VAL A 344 -13.34 12.63 5.68
C VAL A 344 -13.86 12.46 7.12
N GLU A 345 -14.99 13.06 7.47
CA GLU A 345 -15.60 12.97 8.80
C GLU A 345 -16.08 11.54 9.12
N ASP A 346 -16.71 10.87 8.16
CA ASP A 346 -17.11 9.47 8.29
C ASP A 346 -15.87 8.57 8.44
N THR A 347 -14.83 8.85 7.67
CA THR A 347 -13.56 8.12 7.73
C THR A 347 -12.88 8.26 9.10
N ILE A 348 -12.85 9.47 9.68
CA ILE A 348 -12.34 9.67 11.04
C ILE A 348 -13.14 8.83 12.05
N SER A 349 -14.47 8.76 11.89
CA SER A 349 -15.32 7.96 12.76
C SER A 349 -15.03 6.45 12.61
N ILE A 350 -14.78 5.98 11.38
CA ILE A 350 -14.36 4.61 11.09
C ILE A 350 -13.01 4.30 11.74
N LEU A 351 -12.01 5.17 11.56
CA LEU A 351 -10.68 5.00 12.15
C LEU A 351 -10.72 4.96 13.68
N ARG A 352 -11.55 5.82 14.32
CA ARG A 352 -11.76 5.79 15.77
C ARG A 352 -12.34 4.46 16.25
N GLY A 353 -13.24 3.86 15.47
CA GLY A 353 -13.79 2.55 15.78
C GLY A 353 -12.81 1.39 15.61
N LEU A 354 -11.83 1.54 14.70
CA LEU A 354 -10.78 0.54 14.47
C LEU A 354 -9.56 0.72 15.38
N LYS A 355 -9.43 1.90 16.00
CA LYS A 355 -8.26 2.30 16.81
C LYS A 355 -7.83 1.23 17.79
N GLU A 356 -8.73 0.74 18.66
CA GLU A 356 -8.42 -0.22 19.72
C GLU A 356 -7.81 -1.50 19.16
N ARG A 357 -8.29 -1.97 18.01
CA ARG A 357 -7.77 -3.17 17.35
C ARG A 357 -6.37 -2.99 16.78
N PHE A 358 -6.08 -1.83 16.16
CA PHE A 358 -4.73 -1.51 15.72
C PHE A 358 -3.77 -1.35 16.89
N GLU A 359 -4.19 -0.71 17.96
CA GLU A 359 -3.40 -0.58 19.19
C GLU A 359 -3.05 -1.94 19.80
N ILE A 360 -4.00 -2.87 19.82
CA ILE A 360 -3.80 -4.24 20.28
C ILE A 360 -2.85 -5.00 19.35
N HIS A 361 -3.14 -4.98 18.04
CA HIS A 361 -2.37 -5.74 17.06
C HIS A 361 -0.90 -5.33 16.98
N HIS A 362 -0.64 -4.02 16.97
CA HIS A 362 0.71 -3.48 16.88
C HIS A 362 1.37 -3.22 18.21
N SER A 363 0.60 -3.26 19.31
CA SER A 363 1.07 -2.93 20.67
C SER A 363 1.65 -1.49 20.77
N VAL A 364 1.05 -0.54 20.04
CA VAL A 364 1.40 0.88 20.02
C VAL A 364 0.19 1.72 20.41
N ASN A 365 0.41 2.94 20.89
CA ASN A 365 -0.67 3.88 21.18
C ASN A 365 -0.92 4.77 19.94
N ILE A 366 -2.18 5.07 19.63
CA ILE A 366 -2.55 5.93 18.51
C ILE A 366 -3.24 7.18 19.05
N HIS A 367 -2.69 8.35 18.76
CA HIS A 367 -3.32 9.59 19.12
C HIS A 367 -4.50 9.93 18.19
N ASP A 368 -5.51 10.62 18.72
CA ASP A 368 -6.66 11.03 17.89
C ASP A 368 -6.25 11.95 16.73
N ASN A 369 -5.24 12.80 16.94
CA ASN A 369 -4.65 13.64 15.90
C ASN A 369 -4.10 12.83 14.74
N ALA A 370 -3.53 11.65 15.01
CA ALA A 370 -3.05 10.76 13.94
C ALA A 370 -4.19 10.24 13.06
N LEU A 371 -5.33 9.91 13.66
CA LEU A 371 -6.50 9.45 12.91
C LEU A 371 -7.08 10.57 12.03
N VAL A 372 -7.17 11.78 12.59
CA VAL A 372 -7.58 12.98 11.84
C VAL A 372 -6.59 13.27 10.71
N ALA A 373 -5.29 13.21 10.99
CA ALA A 373 -4.25 13.40 9.99
C ALA A 373 -4.32 12.32 8.89
N ALA A 374 -4.51 11.04 9.26
CA ALA A 374 -4.61 9.96 8.28
C ALA A 374 -5.78 10.17 7.30
N ALA A 375 -6.96 10.54 7.79
CA ALA A 375 -8.10 10.81 6.94
C ALA A 375 -7.91 12.05 6.05
N THR A 376 -7.41 13.15 6.62
CA THR A 376 -7.25 14.42 5.88
C THR A 376 -6.10 14.37 4.90
N LEU A 377 -4.94 13.87 5.30
CA LEU A 377 -3.75 13.81 4.45
C LEU A 377 -3.91 12.76 3.34
N SER A 378 -4.50 11.59 3.63
CA SER A 378 -4.78 10.60 2.58
C SER A 378 -5.76 11.12 1.54
N ASN A 379 -6.82 11.81 1.97
CA ASN A 379 -7.79 12.40 1.05
C ASN A 379 -7.15 13.46 0.15
N ARG A 380 -6.22 14.24 0.70
CA ARG A 380 -5.56 15.35 -0.01
C ARG A 380 -4.42 14.88 -0.91
N TYR A 381 -3.60 13.93 -0.46
CA TYR A 381 -2.32 13.62 -1.09
C TYR A 381 -2.29 12.28 -1.82
N ILE A 382 -3.18 11.33 -1.49
CA ILE A 382 -3.30 10.02 -2.14
C ILE A 382 -4.54 10.04 -3.04
N THR A 383 -4.33 10.28 -4.33
CA THR A 383 -5.42 10.49 -5.32
C THR A 383 -5.77 9.25 -6.12
N ASP A 384 -4.93 8.22 -6.10
CA ASP A 384 -5.07 6.97 -6.84
C ASP A 384 -5.86 5.89 -6.08
N ARG A 385 -6.24 6.15 -4.83
CA ARG A 385 -6.99 5.26 -3.93
C ARG A 385 -8.13 6.00 -3.26
N TYR A 386 -9.09 5.25 -2.69
CA TYR A 386 -10.31 5.78 -2.10
C TYR A 386 -10.35 5.62 -0.58
N LEU A 387 -11.07 6.53 0.09
CA LEU A 387 -11.41 6.38 1.50
C LEU A 387 -12.42 5.23 1.69
N PRO A 388 -12.41 4.52 2.85
CA PRO A 388 -11.51 4.70 3.98
C PRO A 388 -10.19 3.94 3.85
N ASP A 389 -10.03 3.07 2.85
CA ASP A 389 -8.93 2.13 2.69
C ASP A 389 -7.56 2.80 2.76
N LYS A 390 -7.34 3.88 1.98
CA LYS A 390 -6.08 4.63 2.00
C LYS A 390 -5.74 5.24 3.37
N ALA A 391 -6.74 5.61 4.18
CA ALA A 391 -6.51 6.16 5.51
C ALA A 391 -6.23 5.05 6.54
N ILE A 392 -6.89 3.90 6.40
CA ILE A 392 -6.65 2.69 7.20
C ILE A 392 -5.21 2.21 7.00
N ASP A 393 -4.78 2.10 5.74
CA ASP A 393 -3.41 1.69 5.40
C ASP A 393 -2.35 2.63 5.98
N LEU A 394 -2.59 3.95 5.99
CA LEU A 394 -1.66 4.90 6.61
C LEU A 394 -1.50 4.65 8.11
N VAL A 395 -2.60 4.38 8.80
CA VAL A 395 -2.57 4.08 10.24
C VAL A 395 -1.85 2.76 10.49
N ASP A 396 -2.17 1.73 9.71
CA ASP A 396 -1.54 0.40 9.82
C ASP A 396 -0.02 0.49 9.59
N GLU A 397 0.40 1.17 8.52
CA GLU A 397 1.82 1.35 8.18
C GLU A 397 2.57 2.20 9.21
N ALA A 398 1.95 3.26 9.74
CA ALA A 398 2.53 4.06 10.81
C ALA A 398 2.71 3.24 12.09
N CYS A 399 1.71 2.46 12.48
CA CYS A 399 1.79 1.55 13.62
C CYS A 399 2.90 0.50 13.42
N ALA A 400 2.98 -0.10 12.23
CA ALA A 400 4.02 -1.07 11.90
C ALA A 400 5.41 -0.45 11.95
N THR A 401 5.56 0.79 11.45
CA THR A 401 6.82 1.53 11.49
C THR A 401 7.28 1.79 12.92
N ILE A 402 6.42 2.34 13.77
CA ILE A 402 6.72 2.57 15.19
C ILE A 402 7.07 1.26 15.90
N ARG A 403 6.32 0.18 15.66
CA ARG A 403 6.62 -1.14 16.22
C ARG A 403 8.01 -1.65 15.83
N VAL A 404 8.42 -1.44 14.57
CA VAL A 404 9.77 -1.79 14.11
C VAL A 404 10.81 -0.89 14.76
N GLU A 405 10.58 0.42 14.86
CA GLU A 405 11.48 1.37 15.51
C GLU A 405 11.64 1.06 17.01
N MET A 406 10.58 0.71 17.72
CA MET A 406 10.64 0.27 19.12
C MET A 406 11.51 -0.97 19.35
N ASN A 407 11.55 -1.87 18.36
CA ASN A 407 12.32 -3.12 18.46
C ASN A 407 13.72 -3.03 17.82
N SER A 408 14.00 -1.99 17.06
CA SER A 408 15.27 -1.75 16.37
C SER A 408 16.11 -0.69 17.10
N MET A 409 17.36 -0.60 16.70
CA MET A 409 18.29 0.41 17.20
C MET A 409 17.88 1.79 16.66
N PRO A 410 17.77 2.84 17.53
CA PRO A 410 17.46 4.19 17.08
C PRO A 410 18.44 4.71 16.04
N THR A 411 17.95 5.49 15.08
CA THR A 411 18.76 6.01 13.95
C THR A 411 19.98 6.82 14.43
N GLN A 412 19.83 7.57 15.53
CA GLN A 412 20.93 8.35 16.12
C GLN A 412 22.05 7.43 16.63
N LEU A 413 21.68 6.37 17.36
CA LEU A 413 22.64 5.41 17.88
C LEU A 413 23.32 4.62 16.75
N ASP A 414 22.54 4.20 15.74
CA ASP A 414 23.06 3.48 14.57
C ASP A 414 24.07 4.34 13.78
N ALA A 415 23.80 5.64 13.60
CA ALA A 415 24.72 6.57 12.93
C ALA A 415 26.05 6.71 13.70
N VAL A 416 26.00 6.88 15.03
CA VAL A 416 27.19 6.96 15.87
C VAL A 416 27.99 5.65 15.82
N ILE A 417 27.32 4.51 15.90
CA ILE A 417 27.97 3.19 15.84
C ILE A 417 28.62 2.96 14.46
N ARG A 418 27.97 3.33 13.36
CA ARG A 418 28.56 3.23 12.02
C ARG A 418 29.78 4.11 11.88
N ARG A 419 29.71 5.35 12.38
CA ARG A 419 30.86 6.26 12.38
C ARG A 419 32.01 5.69 13.21
N LEU A 420 31.71 5.18 14.39
CA LEU A 420 32.68 4.54 15.27
C LEU A 420 33.37 3.35 14.58
N MET A 421 32.60 2.50 13.91
CA MET A 421 33.14 1.36 13.16
C MET A 421 34.04 1.81 11.99
N GLN A 422 33.69 2.87 11.28
CA GLN A 422 34.54 3.44 10.22
C GLN A 422 35.89 3.92 10.78
N LEU A 423 35.86 4.68 11.88
CA LEU A 423 37.05 5.19 12.53
C LEU A 423 37.91 4.08 13.17
N GLU A 424 37.27 3.01 13.69
CA GLU A 424 38.03 1.84 14.17
C GLU A 424 38.75 1.12 13.04
N ILE A 425 38.16 1.03 11.85
CA ILE A 425 38.83 0.48 10.66
C ILE A 425 40.03 1.38 10.26
N GLU A 426 39.84 2.71 10.25
CA GLU A 426 40.90 3.69 9.96
C GLU A 426 42.04 3.58 11.01
N GLU A 427 41.68 3.45 12.30
CA GLU A 427 42.67 3.25 13.39
C GLU A 427 43.54 2.02 13.17
N GLN A 428 42.92 0.88 12.78
CA GLN A 428 43.67 -0.34 12.49
C GLN A 428 44.62 -0.17 11.28
N ALA A 429 44.18 0.54 10.24
CA ALA A 429 45.02 0.85 9.07
C ALA A 429 46.20 1.71 9.45
N LEU A 430 45.96 2.84 10.17
CA LEU A 430 47.00 3.79 10.59
C LEU A 430 48.01 3.18 11.60
N LYS A 431 47.59 2.21 12.42
CA LYS A 431 48.53 1.50 13.31
C LYS A 431 49.57 0.67 12.55
N MET A 432 49.31 0.29 11.32
CA MET A 432 50.25 -0.48 10.48
C MET A 432 51.26 0.43 9.75
N GLU A 433 50.97 1.73 9.66
CA GLU A 433 51.86 2.72 9.03
C GLU A 433 52.89 3.30 10.03
N LYS A 434 54.04 3.75 9.52
CA LYS A 434 55.17 4.16 10.36
C LYS A 434 55.58 5.63 10.18
N ASP A 435 54.97 6.33 9.21
CA ASP A 435 55.27 7.72 8.91
C ASP A 435 54.76 8.70 9.98
N GLU A 436 55.30 9.88 10.05
CA GLU A 436 54.96 10.87 11.08
C GLU A 436 53.57 11.46 10.90
N ALA A 437 53.08 11.57 9.63
CA ALA A 437 51.76 12.08 9.32
C ALA A 437 50.68 11.11 9.85
N SER A 438 50.83 9.81 9.60
CA SER A 438 49.93 8.76 10.09
C SER A 438 49.90 8.70 11.62
N LYS A 439 51.05 8.97 12.29
CA LYS A 439 51.06 9.03 13.77
C LYS A 439 50.29 10.22 14.34
N LYS A 440 50.41 11.40 13.70
CA LYS A 440 49.61 12.59 14.09
C LYS A 440 48.09 12.33 13.87
N ARG A 441 47.75 11.81 12.71
CA ARG A 441 46.33 11.45 12.41
C ARG A 441 45.80 10.43 13.40
N LEU A 442 46.62 9.40 13.76
CA LEU A 442 46.26 8.39 14.74
C LEU A 442 45.94 8.98 16.13
N SER A 443 46.71 9.98 16.57
CA SER A 443 46.45 10.65 17.85
C SER A 443 45.12 11.40 17.87
N ILE A 444 44.80 12.15 16.80
CA ILE A 444 43.55 12.87 16.65
C ILE A 444 42.37 11.89 16.58
N LEU A 445 42.55 10.82 15.79
CA LEU A 445 41.53 9.78 15.62
C LEU A 445 41.22 9.06 16.94
N GLN A 446 42.20 8.83 17.81
CA GLN A 446 42.00 8.21 19.10
C GLN A 446 41.22 9.09 20.06
N GLU A 447 41.39 10.42 20.00
CA GLU A 447 40.54 11.36 20.78
C GLU A 447 39.12 11.35 20.26
N GLU A 448 38.92 11.40 18.93
CA GLU A 448 37.62 11.31 18.30
C GLU A 448 36.91 9.97 18.65
N LEU A 449 37.61 8.85 18.57
CA LEU A 449 37.10 7.53 18.97
C LEU A 449 36.72 7.46 20.46
N ALA A 450 37.50 8.08 21.35
CA ALA A 450 37.17 8.10 22.77
C ALA A 450 35.83 8.83 23.04
N THR A 451 35.67 10.00 22.41
CA THR A 451 34.48 10.82 22.50
C THR A 451 33.24 10.09 21.94
N LEU A 452 33.36 9.53 20.74
CA LEU A 452 32.26 8.79 20.11
C LEU A 452 31.90 7.51 20.86
N ARG A 453 32.86 6.81 21.48
CA ARG A 453 32.58 5.64 22.34
C ARG A 453 31.80 6.02 23.59
N GLU A 454 32.13 7.14 24.20
CA GLU A 454 31.40 7.66 25.35
C GLU A 454 29.95 8.05 24.96
N GLU A 455 29.81 8.75 23.83
CA GLU A 455 28.51 9.11 23.26
C GLU A 455 27.66 7.87 22.92
N ALA A 456 28.25 6.88 22.24
CA ALA A 456 27.58 5.62 21.90
C ALA A 456 27.14 4.86 23.13
N ASN A 457 27.98 4.81 24.18
CA ASN A 457 27.62 4.15 25.43
C ASN A 457 26.48 4.87 26.17
N ASN A 458 26.52 6.19 26.22
CA ASN A 458 25.46 6.99 26.84
C ASN A 458 24.12 6.82 26.11
N LEU A 459 24.11 6.89 24.76
CA LEU A 459 22.93 6.67 23.95
C LEU A 459 22.40 5.24 24.10
N LYS A 460 23.29 4.24 24.15
CA LYS A 460 22.92 2.84 24.34
C LYS A 460 22.28 2.58 25.69
N MET A 461 22.85 3.12 26.77
CA MET A 461 22.26 2.99 28.11
C MET A 461 20.88 3.67 28.17
N LYS A 462 20.74 4.86 27.60
CA LYS A 462 19.47 5.57 27.51
C LYS A 462 18.43 4.74 26.76
N TRP A 463 18.79 4.19 25.60
CA TRP A 463 17.92 3.33 24.80
C TRP A 463 17.51 2.05 25.52
N GLU A 464 18.43 1.39 26.25
CA GLU A 464 18.12 0.17 27.00
C GLU A 464 17.11 0.44 28.13
N ILE A 465 17.21 1.58 28.82
CA ILE A 465 16.27 2.00 29.86
C ILE A 465 14.89 2.28 29.25
N GLU A 466 14.82 3.10 28.19
CA GLU A 466 13.57 3.43 27.49
C GLU A 466 12.89 2.16 26.97
N LYS A 467 13.66 1.25 26.37
CA LYS A 467 13.16 -0.03 25.84
C LYS A 467 12.58 -0.92 26.92
N GLU A 468 13.16 -0.93 28.12
CA GLU A 468 12.65 -1.71 29.25
C GLU A 468 11.33 -1.14 29.77
N GLU A 469 11.18 0.19 29.84
CA GLU A 469 9.93 0.86 30.20
C GLU A 469 8.80 0.54 29.21
N VAL A 470 9.08 0.64 27.92
CA VAL A 470 8.12 0.32 26.83
C VAL A 470 7.69 -1.15 26.90
N ASN A 471 8.63 -2.07 27.11
CA ASN A 471 8.31 -3.48 27.22
C ASN A 471 7.39 -3.77 28.41
N LYS A 472 7.59 -3.11 29.55
CA LYS A 472 6.71 -3.27 30.73
C LYS A 472 5.27 -2.83 30.45
N ILE A 473 5.09 -1.72 29.73
CA ILE A 473 3.75 -1.24 29.33
C ILE A 473 3.12 -2.23 28.34
N ARG A 474 3.87 -2.69 27.36
CA ARG A 474 3.41 -3.66 26.38
C ARG A 474 2.94 -4.97 27.03
N ASP A 475 3.76 -5.56 27.89
CA ASP A 475 3.43 -6.84 28.51
C ASP A 475 2.13 -6.74 29.34
N LYS A 476 1.88 -5.59 29.97
CA LYS A 476 0.62 -5.33 30.70
C LYS A 476 -0.58 -5.13 29.75
N ARG A 477 -0.39 -4.51 28.59
CA ARG A 477 -1.45 -4.38 27.58
C ARG A 477 -1.83 -5.74 27.00
N GLU A 478 -0.85 -6.61 26.71
CA GLU A 478 -1.10 -7.98 26.25
C GLU A 478 -1.83 -8.79 27.32
N GLU A 479 -1.55 -8.54 28.62
CA GLU A 479 -2.28 -9.18 29.72
C GLU A 479 -3.74 -8.70 29.77
N ILE A 480 -4.00 -7.40 29.58
CA ILE A 480 -5.36 -6.86 29.54
C ILE A 480 -6.15 -7.47 28.38
N ASP A 481 -5.53 -7.58 27.20
CA ASP A 481 -6.19 -8.15 26.03
C ASP A 481 -6.60 -9.61 26.27
N ARG A 482 -5.69 -10.41 26.86
CA ARG A 482 -6.02 -11.78 27.26
C ARG A 482 -7.18 -11.83 28.23
N LEU A 483 -7.21 -10.94 29.24
CA LEU A 483 -8.28 -10.89 30.22
C LEU A 483 -9.60 -10.39 29.62
N LYS A 484 -9.58 -9.49 28.63
CA LYS A 484 -10.78 -9.07 27.88
C LYS A 484 -11.34 -10.24 27.07
N HIS A 485 -10.49 -11.03 26.45
CA HIS A 485 -10.91 -12.22 25.73
C HIS A 485 -11.52 -13.28 26.68
N GLU A 486 -10.89 -13.51 27.83
CA GLU A 486 -11.44 -14.37 28.88
C GLU A 486 -12.78 -13.86 29.43
N LEU A 487 -12.98 -12.53 29.46
CA LEU A 487 -14.24 -11.91 29.87
C LEU A 487 -15.34 -12.20 28.85
N GLU A 488 -15.04 -12.04 27.55
CA GLU A 488 -15.99 -12.33 26.47
C GLU A 488 -16.39 -13.82 26.47
N GLU A 489 -15.44 -14.73 26.68
CA GLU A 489 -15.71 -16.15 26.82
C GLU A 489 -16.59 -16.45 28.05
N ALA A 490 -16.28 -15.85 29.20
CA ALA A 490 -17.06 -16.04 30.43
C ALA A 490 -18.49 -15.50 30.31
N GLU A 491 -18.69 -14.40 29.55
CA GLU A 491 -20.01 -13.85 29.25
C GLU A 491 -20.78 -14.76 28.28
N ALA A 492 -20.12 -15.30 27.26
CA ALA A 492 -20.73 -16.25 26.32
C ALA A 492 -21.16 -17.56 27.00
N GLU A 493 -20.42 -18.01 28.00
CA GLU A 493 -20.71 -19.19 28.81
C GLU A 493 -21.68 -18.92 29.98
N TYR A 494 -22.17 -17.67 30.14
CA TYR A 494 -23.01 -17.24 31.27
C TYR A 494 -22.33 -17.41 32.65
N ASN A 495 -21.01 -17.39 32.71
CA ASN A 495 -20.25 -17.44 33.96
C ASN A 495 -20.12 -16.03 34.55
N LEU A 496 -21.23 -15.56 35.16
CA LEU A 496 -21.35 -14.18 35.68
C LEU A 496 -20.37 -13.85 36.81
N GLU A 497 -19.94 -14.85 37.61
CA GLU A 497 -19.00 -14.66 38.70
C GLU A 497 -17.60 -14.33 38.14
N LYS A 498 -17.08 -15.13 37.21
CA LYS A 498 -15.80 -14.87 36.55
C LYS A 498 -15.85 -13.58 35.74
N ALA A 499 -16.93 -13.31 35.03
CA ALA A 499 -17.11 -12.07 34.28
C ALA A 499 -17.09 -10.83 35.16
N ALA A 500 -17.73 -10.88 36.36
CA ALA A 500 -17.71 -9.77 37.30
C ALA A 500 -16.33 -9.54 37.95
N GLU A 501 -15.59 -10.60 38.29
CA GLU A 501 -14.21 -10.51 38.80
C GLU A 501 -13.28 -9.85 37.76
N LEU A 502 -13.36 -10.27 36.49
CA LEU A 502 -12.55 -9.72 35.41
C LEU A 502 -12.91 -8.26 35.13
N ARG A 503 -14.21 -7.93 34.97
CA ARG A 503 -14.70 -6.60 34.60
C ARG A 503 -14.49 -5.54 35.67
N HIS A 504 -14.66 -5.89 36.96
CA HIS A 504 -14.61 -4.92 38.04
C HIS A 504 -13.38 -5.06 38.94
N GLY A 505 -12.57 -6.11 38.76
CA GLY A 505 -11.41 -6.38 39.59
C GLY A 505 -10.09 -6.28 38.84
N ARG A 506 -9.82 -7.26 37.94
CA ARG A 506 -8.47 -7.42 37.37
C ARG A 506 -8.19 -6.42 36.26
N ILE A 507 -9.12 -6.21 35.34
CA ILE A 507 -8.92 -5.29 34.20
C ILE A 507 -8.73 -3.85 34.67
N PRO A 508 -9.61 -3.24 35.52
CA PRO A 508 -9.42 -1.86 35.94
C PRO A 508 -8.15 -1.64 36.76
N LYS A 509 -7.66 -2.68 37.46
CA LYS A 509 -6.40 -2.60 38.22
C LYS A 509 -5.20 -2.47 37.27
N LEU A 510 -5.16 -3.30 36.23
CA LEU A 510 -4.10 -3.25 35.24
C LEU A 510 -4.16 -1.95 34.39
N GLU A 511 -5.35 -1.48 34.07
CA GLU A 511 -5.53 -0.18 33.39
C GLU A 511 -4.97 0.98 34.19
N LYS A 512 -5.18 0.96 35.53
CA LYS A 512 -4.62 1.97 36.43
C LYS A 512 -3.10 1.86 36.53
N GLU A 513 -2.55 0.65 36.56
CA GLU A 513 -1.11 0.43 36.58
C GLU A 513 -0.46 0.92 35.27
N ILE A 514 -1.11 0.74 34.12
CA ILE A 514 -0.65 1.29 32.82
C ILE A 514 -0.69 2.82 32.87
N GLN A 515 -1.77 3.43 33.33
CA GLN A 515 -1.85 4.89 33.47
C GLN A 515 -0.76 5.49 34.36
N GLU A 516 -0.43 4.80 35.45
CA GLU A 516 0.66 5.22 36.33
C GLU A 516 2.04 5.11 35.65
N LEU A 517 2.28 4.03 34.89
CA LEU A 517 3.51 3.86 34.09
C LEU A 517 3.60 4.89 32.98
N GLU A 518 2.52 5.12 32.25
CA GLU A 518 2.46 6.15 31.18
C GLU A 518 2.65 7.58 31.73
N ALA A 519 2.13 7.86 32.94
CA ALA A 519 2.35 9.14 33.59
C ALA A 519 3.81 9.32 34.04
N GLN A 520 4.47 8.26 34.53
CA GLN A 520 5.89 8.27 34.83
C GLN A 520 6.74 8.46 33.58
N ALA A 521 6.40 7.74 32.51
CA ALA A 521 7.05 7.86 31.23
C ALA A 521 6.92 9.28 30.62
N LYS A 522 5.76 9.93 30.77
CA LYS A 522 5.54 11.33 30.36
C LYS A 522 6.34 12.34 31.19
N LEU A 523 6.56 12.09 32.48
CA LEU A 523 7.40 12.95 33.34
C LEU A 523 8.87 12.88 32.87
N HIS A 524 9.37 11.70 32.52
CA HIS A 524 10.71 11.51 31.96
C HIS A 524 10.84 12.08 30.55
N ALA A 525 9.74 12.17 29.78
CA ALA A 525 9.73 12.73 28.41
C ALA A 525 9.85 14.26 28.36
N GLN A 526 9.56 14.98 29.45
CA GLN A 526 9.74 16.43 29.53
C GLN A 526 11.23 16.84 29.71
N GLU A 527 12.09 15.91 30.04
CA GLU A 527 13.54 16.07 30.13
C GLU A 527 14.22 15.59 28.83
N ASP A 528 14.04 16.32 27.74
CA ASP A 528 14.79 16.29 26.47
C ASP A 528 15.06 14.95 25.75
N ASN A 529 14.59 14.85 24.49
CA ASN A 529 14.95 13.85 23.46
C ASN A 529 14.81 12.37 23.83
N ARG A 530 13.58 11.83 23.76
CA ARG A 530 13.39 10.38 23.73
C ARG A 530 13.94 9.78 22.43
N LEU A 531 14.64 8.65 22.57
CA LEU A 531 15.17 7.86 21.47
C LEU A 531 14.13 6.91 20.86
N VAL A 532 13.12 6.53 21.67
CA VAL A 532 12.06 5.57 21.29
C VAL A 532 10.71 6.27 21.32
N GLN A 533 10.03 6.29 20.18
CA GLN A 533 8.64 6.77 20.07
C GLN A 533 7.68 5.63 20.42
N GLU A 534 6.67 5.90 21.26
CA GLU A 534 5.70 4.89 21.72
C GLU A 534 4.31 5.07 21.12
N ALA A 535 4.07 6.19 20.49
CA ALA A 535 2.76 6.55 20.00
C ALA A 535 2.82 7.03 18.54
N VAL A 536 1.81 6.66 17.78
CA VAL A 536 1.57 7.20 16.46
C VAL A 536 0.90 8.57 16.60
N THR A 537 1.58 9.61 16.13
CA THR A 537 1.10 10.99 16.09
C THR A 537 0.83 11.43 14.64
N ASP A 538 0.36 12.64 14.45
CA ASP A 538 0.19 13.25 13.13
C ASP A 538 1.52 13.38 12.37
N GLU A 539 2.65 13.50 13.05
CA GLU A 539 3.98 13.56 12.44
C GLU A 539 4.37 12.22 11.77
N GLU A 540 4.10 11.08 12.42
CA GLU A 540 4.36 9.77 11.84
C GLU A 540 3.48 9.51 10.63
N ILE A 541 2.20 9.86 10.72
CA ILE A 541 1.29 9.77 9.57
C ILE A 541 1.81 10.64 8.43
N ALA A 542 2.22 11.87 8.71
CA ALA A 542 2.79 12.78 7.73
C ALA A 542 4.07 12.20 7.10
N ARG A 543 4.93 11.54 7.90
CA ARG A 543 6.14 10.86 7.42
C ARG A 543 5.82 9.71 6.47
N VAL A 544 4.79 8.90 6.79
CA VAL A 544 4.33 7.81 5.92
C VAL A 544 3.78 8.36 4.60
N VAL A 545 2.93 9.39 4.66
CA VAL A 545 2.41 10.06 3.46
C VAL A 545 3.55 10.63 2.61
N GLY A 546 4.55 11.26 3.24
CA GLY A 546 5.74 11.77 2.56
C GLY A 546 6.52 10.68 1.83
N ARG A 547 6.66 9.50 2.45
CA ARG A 547 7.33 8.35 1.83
C ARG A 547 6.54 7.78 0.65
N LEU A 548 5.23 7.70 0.75
CA LEU A 548 4.36 7.16 -0.30
C LEU A 548 4.23 8.10 -1.50
N THR A 549 4.15 9.41 -1.24
CA THR A 549 3.92 10.42 -2.28
C THR A 549 5.18 11.11 -2.77
N GLY A 550 6.31 10.92 -2.06
CA GLY A 550 7.56 11.65 -2.31
C GLY A 550 7.53 13.10 -1.83
N ILE A 551 6.48 13.53 -1.12
CA ILE A 551 6.33 14.91 -0.62
C ILE A 551 6.77 14.93 0.85
N PRO A 552 7.66 15.79 1.28
CA PRO A 552 8.05 15.94 2.68
C PRO A 552 6.92 16.58 3.50
N VAL A 553 5.96 15.78 3.93
CA VAL A 553 4.74 16.22 4.63
C VAL A 553 5.03 16.69 6.07
N THR A 554 6.16 16.28 6.64
CA THR A 554 6.61 16.69 7.98
C THR A 554 6.79 18.21 8.13
N LYS A 555 6.98 18.91 7.02
CA LYS A 555 7.08 20.37 6.99
C LYS A 555 5.74 21.10 6.78
N LEU A 556 4.64 20.35 6.59
CA LEU A 556 3.33 20.90 6.24
C LEU A 556 2.49 21.35 7.46
N VAL A 557 2.84 20.98 8.70
CA VAL A 557 1.94 21.16 9.84
C VAL A 557 2.11 22.50 10.55
N GLU A 558 3.32 23.02 10.72
CA GLU A 558 3.52 24.31 11.41
C GLU A 558 4.39 25.34 10.63
N GLY A 559 5.35 24.86 9.83
CA GLY A 559 6.27 25.74 9.07
C GLY A 559 5.72 26.31 7.76
N GLU A 560 4.62 25.78 7.23
CA GLU A 560 4.12 26.15 5.89
C GLU A 560 3.64 27.60 5.82
N ARG A 561 2.98 28.09 6.87
CA ARG A 561 2.48 29.47 6.89
C ARG A 561 3.61 30.50 6.90
N GLU A 562 4.64 30.25 7.70
CA GLU A 562 5.81 31.15 7.77
C GLU A 562 6.63 31.09 6.49
N LYS A 563 6.86 29.91 5.94
CA LYS A 563 7.57 29.73 4.66
C LYS A 563 6.82 30.36 3.48
N LEU A 564 5.49 30.23 3.44
CA LEU A 564 4.69 30.87 2.40
C LEU A 564 4.72 32.39 2.51
N LEU A 565 4.75 32.94 3.73
CA LEU A 565 4.89 34.38 3.95
C LEU A 565 6.26 34.92 3.57
N GLN A 566 7.31 34.05 3.64
CA GLN A 566 8.68 34.38 3.25
C GLN A 566 9.03 33.91 1.83
N LEU A 567 8.03 33.43 1.06
CA LEU A 567 8.26 32.83 -0.26
C LEU A 567 8.95 33.79 -1.22
N GLU A 568 8.59 35.08 -1.20
CA GLU A 568 9.21 36.13 -2.03
C GLU A 568 10.70 36.27 -1.73
N ASP A 569 11.07 36.37 -0.45
CA ASP A 569 12.48 36.50 -0.02
C ASP A 569 13.29 35.26 -0.41
N THR A 570 12.71 34.08 -0.19
CA THR A 570 13.38 32.79 -0.53
C THR A 570 13.54 32.59 -2.05
N LEU A 571 12.58 33.05 -2.85
CA LEU A 571 12.73 33.04 -4.31
C LEU A 571 13.84 33.99 -4.77
N HIS A 572 14.01 35.18 -4.11
CA HIS A 572 15.07 36.13 -4.40
C HIS A 572 16.48 35.65 -4.01
N GLU A 573 16.61 34.69 -3.09
CA GLU A 573 17.91 34.09 -2.80
C GLU A 573 18.54 33.43 -4.04
N ARG A 574 17.71 32.94 -4.95
CA ARG A 574 18.16 32.22 -6.16
C ARG A 574 17.86 32.94 -7.47
N VAL A 575 16.77 33.66 -7.55
CA VAL A 575 16.37 34.45 -8.72
C VAL A 575 16.79 35.90 -8.52
N ILE A 576 17.88 36.26 -9.14
CA ILE A 576 18.46 37.58 -9.01
C ILE A 576 17.76 38.55 -9.98
N GLY A 577 17.21 39.63 -9.47
CA GLY A 577 16.36 40.54 -10.18
C GLY A 577 14.96 39.94 -10.44
N GLN A 578 14.22 40.52 -11.37
CA GLN A 578 12.88 40.08 -11.76
C GLN A 578 11.82 40.24 -10.64
N ASP A 579 11.89 41.29 -9.88
CA ASP A 579 11.10 41.50 -8.66
C ASP A 579 9.60 41.42 -8.93
N GLU A 580 9.10 42.04 -10.03
CA GLU A 580 7.67 41.97 -10.42
C GLU A 580 7.25 40.50 -10.71
N ALA A 581 8.14 39.70 -11.31
CA ALA A 581 7.85 38.31 -11.61
C ALA A 581 7.78 37.44 -10.36
N VAL A 582 8.73 37.62 -9.45
CA VAL A 582 8.77 36.89 -8.17
C VAL A 582 7.56 37.23 -7.31
N GLN A 583 7.25 38.51 -7.17
CA GLN A 583 6.10 38.97 -6.39
C GLN A 583 4.77 38.42 -6.92
N LYS A 584 4.53 38.50 -8.23
CA LYS A 584 3.28 37.96 -8.83
C LYS A 584 3.12 36.47 -8.63
N VAL A 585 4.19 35.71 -8.76
CA VAL A 585 4.18 34.26 -8.51
C VAL A 585 3.89 33.98 -7.04
N ALA A 586 4.57 34.67 -6.11
CA ALA A 586 4.37 34.49 -4.68
C ALA A 586 2.94 34.84 -4.28
N ASP A 587 2.40 35.95 -4.75
CA ASP A 587 1.01 36.40 -4.47
C ASP A 587 -0.04 35.42 -4.99
N ALA A 588 0.15 34.86 -6.17
CA ALA A 588 -0.78 33.88 -6.74
C ALA A 588 -0.78 32.56 -5.95
N VAL A 589 0.39 32.09 -5.55
CA VAL A 589 0.55 30.90 -4.70
C VAL A 589 -0.09 31.15 -3.32
N LEU A 590 0.14 32.30 -2.71
CA LEU A 590 -0.48 32.69 -1.44
C LEU A 590 -2.00 32.70 -1.53
N ARG A 591 -2.58 33.28 -2.59
CA ARG A 591 -4.05 33.28 -2.81
C ARG A 591 -4.62 31.88 -2.91
N SER A 592 -3.94 31.00 -3.64
CA SER A 592 -4.35 29.59 -3.80
C SER A 592 -4.29 28.84 -2.47
N ARG A 593 -3.20 28.97 -1.74
CA ARG A 593 -3.00 28.27 -0.44
C ARG A 593 -3.90 28.82 0.67
N ALA A 594 -4.30 30.08 0.59
CA ALA A 594 -5.28 30.66 1.49
C ALA A 594 -6.74 30.23 1.18
N GLY A 595 -6.96 29.38 0.16
CA GLY A 595 -8.30 28.91 -0.21
C GLY A 595 -9.18 29.97 -0.89
N LEU A 596 -8.61 31.07 -1.38
CA LEU A 596 -9.33 32.16 -2.03
C LEU A 596 -9.55 31.89 -3.53
N GLN A 597 -8.90 30.87 -4.09
CA GLN A 597 -9.02 30.49 -5.49
C GLN A 597 -10.05 29.35 -5.66
N ASN A 598 -10.55 29.16 -6.89
CA ASN A 598 -11.47 28.07 -7.20
C ASN A 598 -10.79 26.70 -6.96
N PRO A 599 -11.32 25.84 -6.06
CA PRO A 599 -10.70 24.55 -5.70
C PRO A 599 -10.64 23.54 -6.86
N ASN A 600 -11.31 23.79 -7.96
CA ASN A 600 -11.30 22.94 -9.14
C ASN A 600 -10.25 23.34 -10.18
N ARG A 601 -9.36 24.30 -9.91
CA ARG A 601 -8.31 24.75 -10.82
C ARG A 601 -6.92 24.38 -10.28
N PRO A 602 -5.88 24.34 -11.12
CA PRO A 602 -4.48 24.23 -10.65
C PRO A 602 -4.12 25.28 -9.61
N ILE A 603 -3.09 25.08 -8.79
CA ILE A 603 -2.59 26.03 -7.78
C ILE A 603 -2.27 27.38 -8.42
N GLY A 604 -1.74 27.38 -9.64
CA GLY A 604 -1.47 28.59 -10.40
C GLY A 604 -1.17 28.26 -11.86
N SER A 605 -1.50 29.20 -12.73
CA SER A 605 -1.20 29.14 -14.16
C SER A 605 -0.54 30.43 -14.62
N PHE A 606 0.71 30.32 -15.08
CA PHE A 606 1.57 31.47 -15.39
C PHE A 606 2.04 31.43 -16.82
N LEU A 607 2.01 32.56 -17.51
CA LEU A 607 2.65 32.76 -18.79
C LEU A 607 3.89 33.69 -18.62
N PHE A 608 5.08 33.11 -18.76
CA PHE A 608 6.35 33.81 -18.64
C PHE A 608 6.82 34.32 -20.01
N LEU A 609 6.86 35.65 -20.15
CA LEU A 609 7.25 36.31 -21.38
C LEU A 609 8.59 37.01 -21.20
N GLY A 610 9.49 36.85 -22.15
CA GLY A 610 10.78 37.55 -22.11
C GLY A 610 11.84 36.92 -22.98
N PRO A 611 12.98 37.58 -23.14
CA PRO A 611 14.11 37.06 -23.92
C PRO A 611 14.70 35.80 -23.29
N THR A 612 15.59 35.12 -24.00
CA THR A 612 16.26 33.93 -23.49
C THR A 612 17.30 34.30 -22.42
N GLY A 613 17.46 33.41 -21.41
CA GLY A 613 18.52 33.58 -20.40
C GLY A 613 18.24 34.63 -19.32
N VAL A 614 16.97 35.00 -19.10
CA VAL A 614 16.54 35.97 -18.05
C VAL A 614 15.93 35.28 -16.81
N SER A 615 16.34 34.05 -16.52
CA SER A 615 15.96 33.26 -15.33
C SER A 615 14.52 32.71 -15.31
N LYS A 616 13.80 32.61 -16.44
CA LYS A 616 12.44 32.01 -16.47
C LYS A 616 12.40 30.58 -15.91
N THR A 617 13.28 29.72 -16.40
CA THR A 617 13.38 28.30 -15.94
C THR A 617 13.94 28.20 -14.52
N GLU A 618 14.80 29.12 -14.10
CA GLU A 618 15.36 29.14 -12.74
C GLU A 618 14.26 29.46 -11.72
N LEU A 619 13.37 30.44 -12.02
CA LEU A 619 12.22 30.72 -11.17
C LEU A 619 11.32 29.49 -11.02
N ALA A 620 11.06 28.76 -12.11
CA ALA A 620 10.28 27.52 -12.04
C ALA A 620 10.94 26.46 -11.15
N LYS A 621 12.27 26.26 -11.27
CA LYS A 621 13.01 25.32 -10.42
C LYS A 621 13.00 25.72 -8.96
N THR A 622 13.26 27.00 -8.68
CA THR A 622 13.25 27.52 -7.32
C THR A 622 11.87 27.42 -6.69
N LEU A 623 10.82 27.65 -7.48
CA LEU A 623 9.44 27.47 -7.03
C LEU A 623 9.14 25.99 -6.72
N ALA A 624 9.63 25.05 -7.54
CA ALA A 624 9.47 23.61 -7.27
C ALA A 624 10.14 23.21 -5.96
N GLU A 625 11.34 23.67 -5.72
CA GLU A 625 12.08 23.41 -4.50
C GLU A 625 11.40 23.99 -3.25
N ASN A 626 10.81 25.17 -3.37
CA ASN A 626 10.12 25.80 -2.24
C ASN A 626 8.74 25.21 -1.97
N LEU A 627 7.97 24.86 -3.01
CA LEU A 627 6.62 24.32 -2.85
C LEU A 627 6.60 22.82 -2.60
N PHE A 628 7.58 22.10 -3.16
CA PHE A 628 7.61 20.63 -3.19
C PHE A 628 8.94 20.05 -2.71
N ASP A 629 9.80 20.86 -2.10
CA ASP A 629 11.08 20.54 -1.48
C ASP A 629 12.11 19.82 -2.40
N SER A 630 11.87 19.79 -3.72
CA SER A 630 12.83 19.25 -4.71
C SER A 630 12.65 19.92 -6.07
N GLN A 631 13.79 20.20 -6.72
CA GLN A 631 13.80 20.65 -8.11
C GLN A 631 13.31 19.59 -9.10
N ASP A 632 13.35 18.31 -8.70
CA ASP A 632 12.91 17.17 -9.51
C ASP A 632 11.39 17.07 -9.61
N HIS A 633 10.64 17.75 -8.71
CA HIS A 633 9.19 17.89 -8.79
C HIS A 633 8.77 18.89 -9.88
N MET A 634 9.38 18.75 -11.05
CA MET A 634 9.10 19.56 -12.24
C MET A 634 9.06 18.69 -13.50
N VAL A 635 7.91 18.68 -14.16
CA VAL A 635 7.72 18.04 -15.47
C VAL A 635 7.98 19.08 -16.56
N ARG A 636 9.09 18.97 -17.25
CA ARG A 636 9.44 19.88 -18.35
C ARG A 636 9.09 19.25 -19.69
N ILE A 637 8.30 19.97 -20.48
CA ILE A 637 7.87 19.55 -21.81
C ILE A 637 8.21 20.69 -22.79
N ASP A 638 9.03 20.40 -23.79
CA ASP A 638 9.35 21.33 -24.86
C ASP A 638 8.28 21.26 -25.95
N MET A 639 7.55 22.36 -26.14
CA MET A 639 6.46 22.43 -27.11
C MET A 639 6.91 22.39 -28.57
N SER A 640 8.19 22.57 -28.83
CA SER A 640 8.76 22.38 -30.16
C SER A 640 8.66 20.92 -30.66
N GLU A 641 8.54 19.96 -29.76
CA GLU A 641 8.30 18.55 -30.09
C GLU A 641 6.81 18.26 -30.39
N TYR A 642 5.91 19.21 -30.15
CA TYR A 642 4.45 19.07 -30.24
C TYR A 642 3.84 20.01 -31.29
N MET A 643 4.60 20.29 -32.34
CA MET A 643 4.17 21.12 -33.49
C MET A 643 3.18 20.40 -34.42
N GLU A 644 3.23 19.09 -34.46
CA GLU A 644 2.39 18.26 -35.31
C GLU A 644 1.21 17.64 -34.56
N LYS A 645 0.08 17.47 -35.23
CA LYS A 645 -1.15 16.89 -34.66
C LYS A 645 -0.93 15.52 -34.02
N PHE A 646 -0.12 14.65 -34.63
CA PHE A 646 0.17 13.33 -34.08
C PHE A 646 0.97 13.36 -32.77
N SER A 647 1.81 14.36 -32.59
CA SER A 647 2.59 14.52 -31.36
C SER A 647 1.71 14.87 -30.14
N VAL A 648 0.55 15.52 -30.37
CA VAL A 648 -0.37 15.90 -29.30
C VAL A 648 -0.92 14.69 -28.54
N SER A 649 -1.15 13.57 -29.26
CA SER A 649 -1.58 12.32 -28.60
C SER A 649 -0.56 11.76 -27.62
N ARG A 650 0.73 12.11 -27.71
CA ARG A 650 1.76 11.73 -26.74
C ARG A 650 1.57 12.39 -25.37
N LEU A 651 0.88 13.55 -25.31
CA LEU A 651 0.61 14.22 -24.02
C LEU A 651 -0.45 13.49 -23.20
N VAL A 652 -1.50 12.97 -23.86
CA VAL A 652 -2.68 12.38 -23.21
C VAL A 652 -2.68 10.84 -23.33
N GLY A 653 -1.94 10.31 -24.28
CA GLY A 653 -1.88 8.89 -24.65
C GLY A 653 -2.48 8.62 -26.03
N ALA A 654 -2.01 7.57 -26.68
CA ALA A 654 -2.49 7.16 -27.99
C ALA A 654 -3.90 6.50 -27.90
N PRO A 655 -4.78 6.68 -28.87
CA PRO A 655 -6.07 5.98 -28.91
C PRO A 655 -5.92 4.46 -29.00
N PRO A 656 -6.94 3.68 -28.61
CA PRO A 656 -6.91 2.23 -28.69
C PRO A 656 -6.57 1.75 -30.11
N GLY A 657 -5.63 0.81 -30.23
CA GLY A 657 -5.18 0.24 -31.51
C GLY A 657 -4.01 0.98 -32.19
N TYR A 658 -3.50 2.06 -31.61
CA TYR A 658 -2.29 2.73 -32.09
C TYR A 658 -1.06 2.36 -31.26
N VAL A 659 0.12 2.45 -31.88
CA VAL A 659 1.41 2.21 -31.19
C VAL A 659 1.58 3.22 -30.04
N GLY A 660 1.97 2.73 -28.84
CA GLY A 660 2.13 3.57 -27.64
C GLY A 660 0.87 3.67 -26.77
N TYR A 661 -0.22 2.95 -27.06
CA TYR A 661 -1.43 2.95 -26.21
C TYR A 661 -1.15 2.45 -24.78
N GLU A 662 -0.26 1.46 -24.63
CA GLU A 662 0.08 0.90 -23.33
C GLU A 662 0.96 1.83 -22.49
N GLU A 663 1.76 2.69 -23.12
CA GLU A 663 2.70 3.58 -22.43
C GLU A 663 2.02 4.74 -21.69
N GLY A 664 0.78 5.10 -22.08
CA GLY A 664 0.07 6.25 -21.52
C GLY A 664 0.56 7.59 -22.07
N GLY A 665 -0.02 8.70 -21.62
CA GLY A 665 0.38 10.04 -22.05
C GLY A 665 1.51 10.60 -21.18
N GLN A 666 2.46 11.26 -21.81
CA GLN A 666 3.64 11.82 -21.12
C GLN A 666 3.25 12.81 -20.03
N LEU A 667 2.31 13.70 -20.28
CA LEU A 667 1.80 14.66 -19.30
C LEU A 667 0.92 13.97 -18.26
N THR A 668 -0.03 13.16 -18.69
CA THR A 668 -1.00 12.50 -17.81
C THR A 668 -0.34 11.49 -16.87
N GLU A 669 0.61 10.68 -17.34
CA GLU A 669 1.32 9.72 -16.52
C GLU A 669 2.30 10.40 -15.54
N ALA A 670 2.98 11.47 -15.96
CA ALA A 670 3.89 12.21 -15.10
C ALA A 670 3.15 12.85 -13.91
N VAL A 671 2.01 13.50 -14.17
CA VAL A 671 1.19 14.12 -13.11
C VAL A 671 0.46 13.07 -12.27
N ARG A 672 0.01 11.96 -12.86
CA ARG A 672 -0.60 10.87 -12.10
C ARG A 672 0.37 10.26 -11.08
N ARG A 673 1.65 10.11 -11.46
CA ARG A 673 2.69 9.60 -10.56
C ARG A 673 3.12 10.62 -9.51
N ASN A 674 3.19 11.90 -9.90
CA ASN A 674 3.59 13.01 -9.05
C ASN A 674 2.55 14.13 -9.11
N PRO A 675 1.44 14.05 -8.36
CA PRO A 675 0.36 15.03 -8.39
C PRO A 675 0.80 16.43 -7.96
N TYR A 676 1.85 16.51 -7.14
CA TYR A 676 2.44 17.75 -6.64
C TYR A 676 3.67 18.08 -7.46
N THR A 677 3.48 18.78 -8.56
CA THR A 677 4.56 19.08 -9.51
C THR A 677 4.34 20.39 -10.22
N ILE A 678 5.43 20.99 -10.68
CA ILE A 678 5.38 22.10 -11.65
C ILE A 678 5.39 21.50 -13.04
N VAL A 679 4.40 21.86 -13.84
CA VAL A 679 4.35 21.56 -15.27
C VAL A 679 4.91 22.76 -16.03
N LEU A 680 6.14 22.63 -16.54
CA LEU A 680 6.80 23.65 -17.32
C LEU A 680 6.64 23.31 -18.82
N LEU A 681 5.85 24.12 -19.54
CA LEU A 681 5.69 24.04 -20.98
C LEU A 681 6.60 25.10 -21.64
N ASP A 682 7.69 24.66 -22.22
CA ASP A 682 8.69 25.56 -22.80
C ASP A 682 8.30 25.89 -24.26
N GLU A 683 8.46 27.15 -24.67
CA GLU A 683 8.18 27.65 -26.02
C GLU A 683 6.73 27.36 -26.50
N ILE A 684 5.74 27.72 -25.65
CA ILE A 684 4.31 27.41 -25.86
C ILE A 684 3.76 27.92 -27.20
N GLU A 685 4.34 28.98 -27.78
CA GLU A 685 3.98 29.52 -29.11
C GLU A 685 4.21 28.54 -30.26
N LYS A 686 5.03 27.53 -30.07
CA LYS A 686 5.32 26.51 -31.09
C LYS A 686 4.34 25.35 -31.08
N ALA A 687 3.51 25.23 -30.04
CA ALA A 687 2.57 24.12 -29.88
C ALA A 687 1.50 24.09 -30.98
N HIS A 688 1.09 22.88 -31.36
CA HIS A 688 -0.07 22.68 -32.24
C HIS A 688 -1.35 23.23 -31.58
N PRO A 689 -2.32 23.79 -32.35
CA PRO A 689 -3.57 24.32 -31.78
C PRO A 689 -4.37 23.36 -30.90
N ASP A 690 -4.28 22.07 -31.12
CA ASP A 690 -4.96 21.04 -30.31
C ASP A 690 -4.38 20.93 -28.88
N VAL A 691 -3.12 21.32 -28.63
CA VAL A 691 -2.52 21.40 -27.30
C VAL A 691 -3.28 22.38 -26.44
N PHE A 692 -3.64 23.56 -27.01
CA PHE A 692 -4.41 24.57 -26.29
C PHE A 692 -5.80 24.07 -25.88
N ASN A 693 -6.43 23.21 -26.65
CA ASN A 693 -7.72 22.59 -26.30
C ASN A 693 -7.59 21.68 -25.06
N ILE A 694 -6.48 20.93 -24.95
CA ILE A 694 -6.16 20.12 -23.77
C ILE A 694 -5.89 21.01 -22.56
N LEU A 695 -5.08 22.05 -22.75
CA LEU A 695 -4.76 22.99 -21.67
C LEU A 695 -5.98 23.74 -21.17
N LEU A 696 -6.93 24.13 -22.03
CA LEU A 696 -8.19 24.75 -21.62
C LEU A 696 -8.95 23.86 -20.63
N GLN A 697 -9.03 22.55 -20.88
CA GLN A 697 -9.71 21.63 -19.98
C GLN A 697 -8.99 21.54 -18.62
N VAL A 698 -7.66 21.48 -18.63
CA VAL A 698 -6.87 21.43 -17.39
C VAL A 698 -7.00 22.71 -16.59
N LEU A 699 -6.90 23.87 -17.26
CA LEU A 699 -6.94 25.17 -16.60
C LEU A 699 -8.34 25.53 -16.07
N ASP A 700 -9.42 24.97 -16.63
CA ASP A 700 -10.78 25.21 -16.17
C ASP A 700 -11.23 24.21 -15.10
N ASP A 701 -11.06 22.90 -15.37
CA ASP A 701 -11.62 21.82 -14.58
C ASP A 701 -10.60 21.18 -13.64
N GLY A 702 -9.31 21.53 -13.77
CA GLY A 702 -8.22 20.92 -12.99
C GLY A 702 -8.08 19.42 -13.19
N ARG A 703 -8.58 18.88 -14.30
CA ARG A 703 -8.57 17.45 -14.60
C ARG A 703 -8.44 17.19 -16.09
N LEU A 704 -7.88 16.04 -16.45
CA LEU A 704 -7.74 15.59 -17.82
C LEU A 704 -7.98 14.09 -17.89
N THR A 705 -8.81 13.65 -18.84
CA THR A 705 -9.04 12.23 -19.08
C THR A 705 -7.98 11.69 -20.03
N ASP A 706 -7.27 10.65 -19.63
CA ASP A 706 -6.28 9.99 -20.49
C ASP A 706 -6.94 9.11 -21.57
N SER A 707 -6.13 8.58 -22.47
CA SER A 707 -6.60 7.70 -23.56
C SER A 707 -7.18 6.36 -23.08
N LYS A 708 -6.93 5.99 -21.81
CA LYS A 708 -7.45 4.78 -21.15
C LYS A 708 -8.76 5.06 -20.39
N GLY A 709 -9.29 6.29 -20.46
CA GLY A 709 -10.50 6.71 -19.78
C GLY A 709 -10.30 7.09 -18.31
N ARG A 710 -9.06 7.16 -17.81
CA ARG A 710 -8.76 7.53 -16.43
C ARG A 710 -8.73 9.05 -16.30
N VAL A 711 -9.34 9.56 -15.24
CA VAL A 711 -9.31 10.99 -14.91
C VAL A 711 -8.05 11.27 -14.08
N VAL A 712 -7.18 12.13 -14.60
CA VAL A 712 -5.97 12.59 -13.91
C VAL A 712 -6.25 13.96 -13.29
N ASP A 713 -5.94 14.12 -12.01
CA ASP A 713 -6.14 15.34 -11.24
C ASP A 713 -4.92 16.28 -11.35
N PHE A 714 -5.15 17.52 -11.75
CA PHE A 714 -4.15 18.57 -11.89
C PHE A 714 -4.31 19.69 -10.86
N LYS A 715 -5.23 19.58 -9.90
CA LYS A 715 -5.53 20.66 -8.93
C LYS A 715 -4.34 21.03 -8.05
N ASN A 716 -3.44 20.07 -7.83
CA ASN A 716 -2.24 20.28 -7.01
C ASN A 716 -0.99 20.65 -7.84
N THR A 717 -1.15 20.95 -9.13
CA THR A 717 -0.05 21.33 -10.00
C THR A 717 0.04 22.85 -10.17
N VAL A 718 1.24 23.33 -10.53
CA VAL A 718 1.47 24.69 -11.00
C VAL A 718 1.85 24.64 -12.47
N PHE A 719 1.11 25.34 -13.32
CA PHE A 719 1.43 25.43 -14.74
C PHE A 719 2.27 26.68 -15.02
N ILE A 720 3.43 26.48 -15.63
CA ILE A 720 4.30 27.56 -16.11
C ILE A 720 4.53 27.35 -17.61
N MET A 721 4.09 28.31 -18.39
CA MET A 721 4.26 28.34 -19.84
C MET A 721 5.28 29.41 -20.18
N THR A 722 6.35 29.09 -20.89
CA THR A 722 7.35 30.11 -21.32
C THR A 722 7.16 30.46 -22.77
N SER A 723 7.38 31.70 -23.09
CA SER A 723 7.34 32.19 -24.46
C SER A 723 8.36 33.30 -24.70
N ASN A 724 8.84 33.38 -25.92
CA ASN A 724 9.72 34.42 -26.40
C ASN A 724 8.97 35.50 -27.21
N ILE A 725 7.64 35.42 -27.30
CA ILE A 725 6.82 36.41 -28.00
C ILE A 725 7.00 37.78 -27.39
N GLY A 726 7.16 38.81 -28.23
CA GLY A 726 7.33 40.19 -27.81
C GLY A 726 8.72 40.51 -27.21
N SER A 727 9.65 39.56 -27.22
CA SER A 727 11.00 39.79 -26.65
C SER A 727 11.75 40.92 -27.33
N GLN A 728 11.45 41.24 -28.59
CA GLN A 728 12.06 42.37 -29.29
C GLN A 728 11.73 43.70 -28.59
N PHE A 729 10.50 43.90 -28.19
CA PHE A 729 10.07 45.11 -27.47
C PHE A 729 10.68 45.19 -26.07
N LEU A 730 10.84 44.01 -25.42
CA LEU A 730 11.41 43.92 -24.08
C LEU A 730 12.94 44.17 -24.08
N LEU A 731 13.64 43.82 -25.16
CA LEU A 731 15.08 44.09 -25.31
C LEU A 731 15.41 45.56 -25.52
N GLU A 732 14.47 46.42 -25.96
CA GLU A 732 14.64 47.85 -26.16
C GLU A 732 14.44 48.68 -24.88
N ILE A 733 14.07 48.02 -23.76
CA ILE A 733 13.84 48.71 -22.48
C ILE A 733 15.17 49.15 -21.87
N GLU A 734 15.34 50.42 -21.63
CA GLU A 734 16.42 51.01 -20.82
C GLU A 734 15.93 51.14 -19.36
N GLY A 735 16.11 50.10 -18.55
CA GLY A 735 15.75 50.10 -17.13
C GLY A 735 15.16 48.77 -16.64
N GLU A 736 14.73 48.76 -15.35
CA GLU A 736 14.19 47.59 -14.66
C GLU A 736 12.66 47.51 -14.71
N THR A 737 12.00 48.58 -15.11
CA THR A 737 10.53 48.69 -15.17
C THR A 737 10.02 48.76 -16.60
N ILE A 738 8.93 48.06 -16.88
CA ILE A 738 8.29 48.04 -18.22
C ILE A 738 7.29 49.18 -18.28
N ASP A 739 7.46 50.05 -19.29
CA ASP A 739 6.51 51.16 -19.54
C ASP A 739 5.18 50.65 -20.13
N ALA A 740 4.14 51.47 -20.02
CA ALA A 740 2.79 51.10 -20.45
C ALA A 740 2.70 50.87 -21.96
N GLU A 741 3.50 51.54 -22.76
CA GLU A 741 3.50 51.39 -24.23
C GLU A 741 4.09 50.07 -24.65
N THR A 742 5.23 49.68 -24.09
CA THR A 742 5.86 48.36 -24.32
C THR A 742 4.95 47.23 -23.86
N ARG A 743 4.33 47.36 -22.68
CA ARG A 743 3.38 46.34 -22.20
C ARG A 743 2.21 46.17 -23.18
N GLN A 744 1.62 47.27 -23.67
CA GLN A 744 0.52 47.23 -24.61
C GLN A 744 0.94 46.66 -25.99
N ALA A 745 2.16 46.92 -26.44
CA ALA A 745 2.71 46.37 -27.67
C ALA A 745 2.85 44.84 -27.57
N VAL A 746 3.43 44.34 -26.49
CA VAL A 746 3.56 42.90 -26.24
C VAL A 746 2.19 42.22 -26.11
N GLU A 747 1.25 42.82 -25.36
CA GLU A 747 -0.11 42.30 -25.25
C GLU A 747 -0.84 42.23 -26.61
N SER A 748 -0.60 43.16 -27.51
CA SER A 748 -1.18 43.16 -28.86
C SER A 748 -0.67 42.00 -29.68
N VAL A 749 0.63 41.66 -29.58
CA VAL A 749 1.22 40.50 -30.23
C VAL A 749 0.70 39.19 -29.62
N LEU A 750 0.53 39.13 -28.32
CA LEU A 750 -0.08 37.98 -27.63
C LEU A 750 -1.50 37.70 -28.12
N LYS A 751 -2.35 38.73 -28.21
CA LYS A 751 -3.74 38.64 -28.68
C LYS A 751 -3.80 38.21 -30.17
N GLY A 752 -2.75 38.48 -30.92
CA GLY A 752 -2.61 38.02 -32.31
C GLY A 752 -2.17 36.57 -32.44
N THR A 753 -1.46 36.04 -31.42
CA THR A 753 -0.88 34.68 -31.47
C THR A 753 -1.77 33.66 -30.74
N PHE A 754 -2.29 34.01 -29.60
CA PHE A 754 -3.12 33.13 -28.77
C PHE A 754 -4.60 33.53 -28.83
N LYS A 755 -5.47 32.50 -28.75
CA LYS A 755 -6.91 32.74 -28.68
C LYS A 755 -7.27 33.46 -27.35
N PRO A 756 -8.23 34.41 -27.38
CA PRO A 756 -8.66 35.09 -26.17
C PRO A 756 -9.14 34.15 -25.06
N GLU A 757 -9.77 33.04 -25.43
CA GLU A 757 -10.23 32.00 -24.48
C GLU A 757 -9.08 31.42 -23.66
N PHE A 758 -7.94 31.19 -24.28
CA PHE A 758 -6.76 30.65 -23.60
C PHE A 758 -6.13 31.69 -22.68
N LEU A 759 -5.94 32.93 -23.15
CA LEU A 759 -5.36 34.01 -22.35
C LEU A 759 -6.20 34.33 -21.10
N ASN A 760 -7.53 34.26 -21.19
CA ASN A 760 -8.43 34.50 -20.07
C ASN A 760 -8.43 33.39 -19.01
N ARG A 761 -7.81 32.24 -19.26
CA ARG A 761 -7.68 31.12 -18.29
C ARG A 761 -6.37 31.15 -17.53
N ILE A 762 -5.41 31.94 -18.00
CA ILE A 762 -4.12 32.14 -17.33
C ILE A 762 -4.31 33.10 -16.20
N ASP A 763 -3.85 32.73 -15.00
CA ASP A 763 -4.01 33.55 -13.79
C ASP A 763 -3.16 34.81 -13.86
N GLU A 764 -1.89 34.69 -14.28
CA GLU A 764 -1.01 35.84 -14.41
C GLU A 764 -0.12 35.74 -15.66
N THR A 765 -0.03 36.84 -16.40
CA THR A 765 0.98 37.03 -17.45
C THR A 765 2.13 37.83 -16.86
N ILE A 766 3.33 37.26 -16.89
CA ILE A 766 4.52 37.75 -16.19
C ILE A 766 5.58 38.09 -17.22
N PHE A 767 6.08 39.32 -17.13
CA PHE A 767 7.08 39.84 -18.04
C PHE A 767 8.47 39.81 -17.38
N PHE A 768 9.44 39.22 -18.07
CA PHE A 768 10.82 39.18 -17.64
C PHE A 768 11.61 40.24 -18.38
N THR A 769 12.25 41.12 -17.62
CA THR A 769 13.10 42.19 -18.14
C THR A 769 14.50 41.71 -18.46
N PRO A 770 15.23 42.37 -19.36
CA PRO A 770 16.66 42.14 -19.56
C PRO A 770 17.44 42.35 -18.24
N LEU A 771 18.49 41.54 -18.04
CA LEU A 771 19.29 41.62 -16.82
C LEU A 771 20.18 42.86 -16.83
N SER A 772 20.17 43.66 -15.77
CA SER A 772 21.10 44.79 -15.56
C SER A 772 22.51 44.26 -15.21
N ARG A 773 23.52 45.13 -15.31
CA ARG A 773 24.89 44.81 -14.92
C ARG A 773 24.98 44.32 -13.47
N THR A 774 24.24 44.95 -12.56
CA THR A 774 24.16 44.56 -11.15
C THR A 774 23.62 43.16 -10.97
N HIS A 775 22.56 42.80 -11.72
CA HIS A 775 21.97 41.46 -11.71
C HIS A 775 22.97 40.40 -12.24
N ILE A 776 23.73 40.74 -13.27
CA ILE A 776 24.76 39.84 -13.82
C ILE A 776 25.88 39.58 -12.81
N HIS A 777 26.33 40.59 -12.10
CA HIS A 777 27.30 40.43 -11.02
C HIS A 777 26.78 39.52 -9.91
N GLY A 778 25.51 39.67 -9.54
CA GLY A 778 24.84 38.76 -8.60
C GLY A 778 24.82 37.30 -9.08
N ILE A 779 24.49 37.06 -10.37
CA ILE A 779 24.47 35.72 -10.97
C ILE A 779 25.87 35.09 -11.01
N ILE A 780 26.90 35.87 -11.37
CA ILE A 780 28.31 35.43 -11.34
C ILE A 780 28.70 35.05 -9.92
N ASN A 781 28.40 35.89 -8.93
CA ASN A 781 28.68 35.58 -7.52
C ASN A 781 28.03 34.27 -7.07
N LYS A 782 26.76 34.02 -7.44
CA LYS A 782 26.06 32.78 -7.13
C LYS A 782 26.78 31.58 -7.76
N MET A 783 27.08 31.63 -9.07
CA MET A 783 27.77 30.53 -9.77
C MET A 783 29.14 30.23 -9.19
N LEU A 784 29.92 31.26 -8.81
CA LEU A 784 31.21 31.10 -8.17
C LEU A 784 31.09 30.54 -6.75
N LYS A 785 30.04 30.92 -6.00
CA LYS A 785 29.74 30.35 -4.69
C LYS A 785 29.37 28.87 -4.79
N ASP A 786 28.56 28.48 -5.79
CA ASP A 786 28.19 27.08 -6.04
C ASP A 786 29.45 26.24 -6.43
N LEU A 787 30.41 26.84 -7.17
CA LEU A 787 31.69 26.21 -7.45
C LEU A 787 32.52 26.00 -6.17
N ASN A 788 32.55 27.01 -5.31
CA ASN A 788 33.26 26.94 -4.03
C ASN A 788 32.68 25.86 -3.11
N LEU A 789 31.35 25.77 -3.01
CA LEU A 789 30.68 24.72 -2.23
C LEU A 789 31.02 23.31 -2.70
N ARG A 790 31.12 23.08 -4.02
CA ARG A 790 31.51 21.77 -4.58
C ARG A 790 32.97 21.40 -4.22
N LEU A 791 33.86 22.40 -4.07
CA LEU A 791 35.25 22.17 -3.73
C LEU A 791 35.49 22.08 -2.22
N GLN A 792 34.61 22.61 -1.40
CA GLN A 792 34.64 22.42 0.05
C GLN A 792 34.54 20.94 0.45
N GLU A 793 33.83 20.13 -0.32
CA GLU A 793 33.82 18.66 -0.15
C GLU A 793 35.22 18.03 -0.34
N GLN A 794 36.09 18.70 -1.06
CA GLN A 794 37.51 18.32 -1.27
C GLN A 794 38.49 19.08 -0.36
N GLU A 795 37.97 19.76 0.67
CA GLU A 795 38.74 20.59 1.60
C GLU A 795 39.51 21.73 0.91
N ILE A 796 38.98 22.26 -0.20
CA ILE A 796 39.57 23.39 -0.94
C ILE A 796 38.62 24.57 -0.87
N GLN A 797 39.17 25.75 -0.54
CA GLN A 797 38.41 26.98 -0.50
C GLN A 797 38.88 27.96 -1.61
N LEU A 798 37.93 28.54 -2.34
CA LEU A 798 38.22 29.53 -3.38
C LEU A 798 37.82 30.92 -2.92
N GLU A 799 38.73 31.90 -3.15
CA GLU A 799 38.44 33.32 -3.02
C GLU A 799 38.50 33.97 -4.39
N PHE A 800 37.50 34.74 -4.76
CA PHE A 800 37.36 35.38 -6.06
C PHE A 800 37.46 36.88 -5.92
N THR A 801 38.36 37.50 -6.71
CA THR A 801 38.49 38.95 -6.73
C THR A 801 37.37 39.65 -7.48
N ASP A 802 37.10 40.89 -7.15
CA ASP A 802 36.07 41.67 -7.85
C ASP A 802 36.47 41.97 -9.29
N GLU A 803 37.79 42.14 -9.56
CA GLU A 803 38.33 42.27 -10.91
C GLU A 803 38.01 41.05 -11.79
N LEU A 804 38.05 39.85 -11.23
CA LEU A 804 37.68 38.62 -11.95
C LEU A 804 36.20 38.63 -12.30
N LYS A 805 35.33 39.08 -11.37
CA LYS A 805 33.89 39.15 -11.59
C LYS A 805 33.53 40.17 -12.67
N ASP A 806 34.19 41.33 -12.64
CA ASP A 806 34.02 42.38 -13.65
C ASP A 806 34.45 41.86 -15.03
N TRP A 807 35.60 41.18 -15.09
CA TRP A 807 36.15 40.62 -16.31
C TRP A 807 35.18 39.55 -16.90
N ILE A 808 34.58 38.69 -16.08
CA ILE A 808 33.59 37.71 -16.53
C ILE A 808 32.36 38.43 -17.07
N SER A 809 31.87 39.46 -16.36
CA SER A 809 30.71 40.25 -16.76
C SER A 809 30.89 40.89 -18.13
N GLU A 810 32.06 41.47 -18.40
CA GLU A 810 32.36 42.17 -19.66
C GLU A 810 32.52 41.22 -20.85
N ASN A 811 33.14 40.04 -20.62
CA ASN A 811 33.45 39.11 -21.69
C ASN A 811 32.37 38.04 -21.96
N ALA A 812 31.53 37.72 -20.95
CA ALA A 812 30.56 36.63 -21.05
C ALA A 812 29.11 37.10 -21.29
N TYR A 813 28.79 38.38 -20.98
CA TYR A 813 27.45 38.87 -21.11
C TYR A 813 27.10 39.25 -22.57
N ASN A 814 25.89 38.87 -22.97
CA ASN A 814 25.29 39.26 -24.24
C ASN A 814 23.80 39.60 -24.02
N PRO A 815 23.35 40.81 -24.35
CA PRO A 815 21.94 41.21 -24.13
C PRO A 815 20.90 40.28 -24.75
N VAL A 816 21.22 39.66 -25.88
CA VAL A 816 20.28 38.76 -26.60
C VAL A 816 20.20 37.40 -25.96
N TYR A 817 21.29 36.87 -25.42
CA TYR A 817 21.37 35.53 -24.83
C TYR A 817 21.34 35.55 -23.29
N GLY A 818 21.28 36.71 -22.67
CA GLY A 818 21.21 36.90 -21.21
C GLY A 818 22.40 36.29 -20.46
N ALA A 819 22.10 35.60 -19.36
CA ALA A 819 23.10 34.94 -18.52
C ALA A 819 23.57 33.56 -19.02
N ARG A 820 22.97 33.00 -20.08
CA ARG A 820 23.31 31.65 -20.60
C ARG A 820 24.80 31.49 -20.96
N PRO A 821 25.45 32.46 -21.61
CA PRO A 821 26.89 32.33 -21.95
C PRO A 821 27.81 32.33 -20.72
N ILE A 822 27.40 32.93 -19.61
CA ILE A 822 28.23 33.09 -18.40
C ILE A 822 28.64 31.73 -17.84
N ALA A 823 27.74 30.78 -17.73
CA ALA A 823 28.03 29.44 -17.21
C ALA A 823 29.11 28.73 -18.05
N ARG A 824 29.00 28.80 -19.39
CA ARG A 824 29.99 28.22 -20.31
C ARG A 824 31.34 28.95 -20.22
N TYR A 825 31.32 30.26 -19.99
CA TYR A 825 32.53 31.06 -19.84
C TYR A 825 33.24 30.71 -18.55
N ILE A 826 32.54 30.60 -17.43
CA ILE A 826 33.11 30.15 -16.14
C ILE A 826 33.69 28.74 -16.28
N GLN A 827 32.98 27.82 -16.91
CA GLN A 827 33.46 26.46 -17.14
C GLN A 827 34.74 26.42 -17.95
N ARG A 828 34.84 27.24 -19.01
CA ARG A 828 36.01 27.25 -19.89
C ARG A 828 37.22 27.96 -19.25
N GLU A 829 37.01 29.15 -18.65
CA GLU A 829 38.09 30.01 -18.20
C GLU A 829 38.47 29.79 -16.72
N ILE A 830 37.58 29.21 -15.91
CA ILE A 830 37.83 28.95 -14.48
C ILE A 830 37.91 27.47 -14.17
N GLU A 831 36.80 26.74 -14.38
CA GLU A 831 36.69 25.31 -13.95
C GLU A 831 37.70 24.43 -14.68
N THR A 832 37.87 24.59 -15.99
CA THR A 832 38.84 23.78 -16.78
C THR A 832 40.30 24.05 -16.42
N PRO A 833 40.77 25.31 -16.30
CA PRO A 833 42.13 25.59 -15.81
C PRO A 833 42.35 25.15 -14.36
N LEU A 834 41.38 25.38 -13.47
CA LEU A 834 41.45 24.94 -12.08
C LEU A 834 41.58 23.40 -11.97
N ALA A 835 40.80 22.66 -12.74
CA ALA A 835 40.87 21.20 -12.78
C ALA A 835 42.25 20.71 -13.22
N LYS A 836 42.95 21.43 -14.14
CA LYS A 836 44.31 21.10 -14.55
C LYS A 836 45.29 21.32 -13.40
N GLU A 837 45.14 22.39 -12.62
CA GLU A 837 46.03 22.65 -11.46
C GLU A 837 45.79 21.63 -10.32
N LEU A 838 44.53 21.21 -10.10
CA LEU A 838 44.21 20.12 -9.17
C LEU A 838 44.84 18.79 -9.59
N ILE A 839 44.72 18.42 -10.86
CA ILE A 839 45.30 17.16 -11.39
C ILE A 839 46.84 17.21 -11.35
N ARG A 840 47.47 18.40 -11.53
CA ARG A 840 48.90 18.59 -11.38
C ARG A 840 49.38 18.57 -9.94
N SER A 841 48.48 18.50 -8.97
CA SER A 841 48.79 18.59 -7.53
C SER A 841 49.45 19.92 -7.14
N SER A 842 49.22 20.98 -7.92
CA SER A 842 49.64 22.34 -7.57
C SER A 842 48.73 22.95 -6.48
N ILE A 843 47.49 22.43 -6.34
CA ILE A 843 46.54 22.76 -5.32
C ILE A 843 46.19 21.47 -4.59
N LEU A 844 46.33 21.45 -3.28
CA LEU A 844 46.12 20.29 -2.43
C LEU A 844 44.92 20.50 -1.51
N PRO A 845 44.24 19.42 -1.01
CA PRO A 845 43.31 19.55 0.07
C PRO A 845 43.87 20.33 1.26
N GLY A 846 43.08 21.20 1.83
CA GLY A 846 43.51 22.15 2.89
C GLY A 846 44.01 23.49 2.39
N ASN A 847 44.04 23.76 1.08
CA ASN A 847 44.49 25.03 0.55
C ASN A 847 43.34 26.02 0.36
N THR A 848 43.61 27.28 0.68
CA THR A 848 42.81 28.43 0.23
C THR A 848 43.46 29.03 -1.03
N VAL A 849 42.69 29.08 -2.12
CA VAL A 849 43.18 29.51 -3.44
C VAL A 849 42.51 30.82 -3.86
N LYS A 850 43.30 31.85 -4.05
CA LYS A 850 42.84 33.11 -4.61
C LYS A 850 42.82 33.04 -6.14
N CYS A 851 41.65 33.32 -6.72
CA CYS A 851 41.46 33.39 -8.16
C CYS A 851 41.45 34.87 -8.61
N ASP A 852 42.33 35.21 -9.48
CA ASP A 852 42.54 36.56 -9.98
C ASP A 852 42.72 36.58 -11.49
N VAL A 853 42.61 37.76 -12.14
CA VAL A 853 42.86 37.96 -13.57
C VAL A 853 44.10 38.79 -13.79
N VAL A 854 45.05 38.22 -14.52
CA VAL A 854 46.30 38.90 -14.93
C VAL A 854 46.49 38.74 -16.43
N ALA A 855 46.59 39.85 -17.16
CA ALA A 855 46.78 39.86 -18.62
C ALA A 855 45.78 39.01 -19.41
N ASP A 856 44.46 39.18 -19.10
CA ASP A 856 43.33 38.45 -19.72
C ASP A 856 43.32 36.93 -19.49
N HIS A 857 44.03 36.43 -18.48
CA HIS A 857 43.99 35.03 -18.08
C HIS A 857 43.75 34.90 -16.58
N VAL A 858 42.98 33.87 -16.20
CA VAL A 858 42.71 33.51 -14.80
C VAL A 858 43.95 32.84 -14.21
N THR A 859 44.37 33.36 -13.06
CA THR A 859 45.52 32.83 -12.30
C THR A 859 45.08 32.35 -10.92
N PHE A 860 45.71 31.29 -10.44
CA PHE A 860 45.38 30.65 -9.16
C PHE A 860 46.60 30.78 -8.22
N HIS A 861 46.41 31.40 -7.07
CA HIS A 861 47.46 31.60 -6.07
C HIS A 861 47.06 30.95 -4.76
N VAL A 862 47.84 30.01 -4.27
CA VAL A 862 47.62 29.43 -2.94
C VAL A 862 48.01 30.47 -1.88
N VAL A 863 47.07 30.84 -1.00
CA VAL A 863 47.21 31.92 -0.01
C VAL A 863 47.57 31.39 1.37
N GLU A 864 46.91 30.30 1.78
CA GLU A 864 47.12 29.64 3.08
C GLU A 864 46.89 28.15 2.99
N GLU A 865 47.60 27.37 3.83
CA GLU A 865 47.22 26.01 4.16
C GLU A 865 46.18 26.09 5.31
N LEU A 866 45.01 25.57 5.12
CA LEU A 866 44.05 25.36 6.22
C LEU A 866 44.73 24.48 7.27
N LYS A 867 45.03 25.03 8.46
CA LYS A 867 45.71 24.34 9.56
C LYS A 867 44.81 23.31 10.20
#